data_f18d5366cf95f9c7e837038cc618fdc1
#
_entry.id   f18d5366cf95f9c7e837038cc618fdc1
#
_cell.length_a   1.000
_cell.length_b   1.000
_cell.length_c   1.000
_cell.angle_alpha   90.00
_cell.angle_beta   90.00
_cell.angle_gamma   90.00
#
_symmetry.space_group_name_H-M   'P 1'
#
loop_
_entity.id
_entity.type
_entity.pdbx_description
1 polymer ?
#
loop_
_entity_poly.entity_id
_entity_poly.type
_entity_poly.pdbx_seq_one_letter_code
_entity_poly.pdbx_strand_id
1 'polypeptide(L)'
;MGKIMKKWTLILVCTLFALTSCVSELDKYYATPDWLKGNAWQVLEAKGNYKMFLAAVEKSSFKDLVQGKGQITVMAPTDSAFQVYLTKKGYASINAISPKELDKLIGYHLVYYSFNKEAFEDYRPGGSESVNPYKGYYYKFRTKSRDSISVEYDQTANGALRKIIHKDRFLPVLSFNFFASYQIDAKSNYEFFYPNSKWTGASGFNVSNASVIDYAIVTDNGYVYTLNQVLEPLESVYTELKKDPDYSIFKSAYDRFQTYDYDAKSTTDYGKGDSLFIQSNGIDLPAIGSEWTNYLTVSGLDYTQLSILASRAFNVFAPNNAAMQEFFNKYWASHYSNINEVKFIPLVYLLLNHVNTGSILFPETIEKGLLVSSFGTPIQFNRSEAKMKHMCVNGTLYGLNRVLVPPMFDKVTSPMFCDSTYTMILDMMVNSNFVNTLISDQIKFKVYYPSDQMISTNTTLEGKKIQYTYSNRRKYGAQGLEIEGDVAPWDVMKISQKKSFAGNHIATELLASRNDEAIYRTMNAFNYLYVKGNKVYSTSIFNTGDDSKAPTCTKIQGSWTNGDAYSLSGSTASALVPETNQFKNVITSLACPTDYTYFKAVITSSGMSASSPPYNFMQGERFIVLIPTNAAILAGYSAKKIPTTPADKVVSFLKPYFIDVNASKLTDYPFPGAKVEGTLVSFGSKSNGLPATFRLVDRGTELVVIDAKGNEAKVLSYFPRIYADGAAYLIDRLLEVE
;
A
#
# COMPACT_ATOMS: atom_id res chain seq x y z
N MET A 1 54.85 -50.78 -64.45
CA MET A 1 54.97 -49.57 -63.53
C MET A 1 54.41 -48.28 -64.11
N GLY A 2 54.49 -47.95 -65.34
CA GLY A 2 54.03 -46.67 -65.90
C GLY A 2 52.51 -46.38 -65.90
N LYS A 3 51.64 -47.42 -65.97
CA LYS A 3 50.17 -47.21 -65.96
C LYS A 3 49.60 -46.96 -64.55
N ILE A 4 50.23 -47.40 -63.49
CA ILE A 4 49.79 -47.22 -62.10
C ILE A 4 50.20 -45.77 -61.62
N MET A 5 51.37 -45.32 -62.01
CA MET A 5 51.82 -43.94 -61.70
C MET A 5 50.91 -42.88 -62.34
N LYS A 6 50.48 -43.06 -63.58
CA LYS A 6 49.56 -42.13 -64.26
C LYS A 6 48.18 -42.06 -63.58
N LYS A 7 47.70 -43.15 -63.03
CA LYS A 7 46.39 -43.15 -62.27
C LYS A 7 46.53 -42.46 -60.93
N TRP A 8 47.64 -42.63 -60.22
CA TRP A 8 47.87 -41.92 -58.96
C TRP A 8 48.11 -40.43 -59.13
N THR A 9 48.79 -40.03 -60.20
CA THR A 9 48.98 -38.60 -60.53
C THR A 9 47.64 -37.96 -60.90
N LEU A 10 46.78 -38.63 -61.66
CA LEU A 10 45.47 -38.12 -62.01
C LEU A 10 44.52 -37.98 -60.77
N ILE A 11 44.61 -38.98 -59.85
CA ILE A 11 43.82 -38.90 -58.60
C ILE A 11 44.37 -37.78 -57.70
N LEU A 12 45.67 -37.58 -57.60
CA LEU A 12 46.26 -36.51 -56.82
C LEU A 12 45.91 -35.11 -57.37
N VAL A 13 45.88 -34.96 -58.71
CA VAL A 13 45.48 -33.72 -59.36
C VAL A 13 43.99 -33.44 -59.18
N CYS A 14 43.15 -34.50 -59.28
CA CYS A 14 41.69 -34.31 -59.03
C CYS A 14 41.39 -33.99 -57.56
N THR A 15 42.11 -34.57 -56.59
CA THR A 15 41.95 -34.22 -55.16
C THR A 15 42.46 -32.83 -54.87
N LEU A 16 43.56 -32.34 -55.48
CA LEU A 16 44.01 -30.97 -55.34
C LEU A 16 42.98 -29.98 -55.91
N PHE A 17 42.37 -30.25 -57.08
CA PHE A 17 41.31 -29.41 -57.67
C PHE A 17 40.02 -29.42 -56.84
N ALA A 18 39.64 -30.58 -56.26
CA ALA A 18 38.48 -30.63 -55.41
C ALA A 18 38.67 -29.88 -54.06
N LEU A 19 39.88 -29.88 -53.51
CA LEU A 19 40.21 -29.12 -52.30
C LEU A 19 40.23 -27.60 -52.55
N THR A 20 40.71 -27.15 -53.70
CA THR A 20 40.71 -25.73 -54.02
C THR A 20 39.33 -25.21 -54.43
N SER A 21 38.48 -26.03 -55.05
CA SER A 21 37.08 -25.66 -55.36
C SER A 21 36.22 -25.53 -54.11
N CYS A 22 36.36 -26.43 -53.12
CA CYS A 22 35.64 -26.35 -51.85
C CYS A 22 36.08 -25.11 -51.01
N VAL A 23 37.36 -24.78 -51.03
CA VAL A 23 37.82 -23.60 -50.27
C VAL A 23 37.29 -22.29 -50.91
N SER A 24 37.27 -22.20 -52.22
CA SER A 24 36.75 -21.01 -52.90
C SER A 24 35.23 -20.79 -52.79
N GLU A 25 34.44 -21.86 -52.64
CA GLU A 25 33.01 -21.77 -52.43
C GLU A 25 32.67 -21.46 -50.96
N LEU A 26 33.45 -22.05 -50.02
CA LEU A 26 33.37 -21.72 -48.61
C LEU A 26 33.76 -20.23 -48.38
N ASP A 27 34.83 -19.76 -48.97
CA ASP A 27 35.23 -18.35 -48.87
C ASP A 27 34.19 -17.40 -49.45
N LYS A 28 33.50 -17.78 -50.55
CA LYS A 28 32.36 -17.01 -51.07
C LYS A 28 31.13 -17.07 -50.18
N TYR A 29 30.86 -18.21 -49.57
CA TYR A 29 29.71 -18.38 -48.67
C TYR A 29 29.87 -17.61 -47.35
N TYR A 30 31.11 -17.52 -46.86
CA TYR A 30 31.45 -16.77 -45.65
C TYR A 30 32.01 -15.35 -45.95
N ALA A 31 32.07 -14.96 -47.23
CA ALA A 31 32.49 -13.60 -47.56
C ALA A 31 31.55 -12.58 -46.97
N THR A 32 32.09 -11.59 -46.32
CA THR A 32 31.32 -10.46 -45.80
C THR A 32 30.59 -9.80 -46.99
N PRO A 33 29.27 -9.59 -46.92
CA PRO A 33 28.53 -8.96 -48.01
C PRO A 33 29.07 -7.55 -48.34
N ASP A 34 29.10 -7.16 -49.60
CA ASP A 34 29.64 -5.87 -50.08
C ASP A 34 28.97 -4.64 -49.43
N TRP A 35 27.77 -4.79 -48.90
CA TRP A 35 27.05 -3.73 -48.20
C TRP A 35 27.49 -3.56 -46.77
N LEU A 36 28.16 -4.55 -46.14
CA LEU A 36 28.65 -4.50 -44.78
C LEU A 36 30.06 -3.84 -44.75
N LYS A 37 30.12 -2.59 -44.30
CA LYS A 37 31.30 -1.70 -44.42
C LYS A 37 32.29 -1.80 -43.26
N GLY A 38 32.32 -2.89 -42.51
CA GLY A 38 33.20 -3.10 -41.36
C GLY A 38 32.52 -2.83 -40.01
N ASN A 39 33.32 -2.76 -38.95
CA ASN A 39 32.80 -2.49 -37.61
C ASN A 39 32.37 -1.02 -37.43
N ALA A 40 31.74 -0.73 -36.26
CA ALA A 40 31.17 0.61 -35.99
C ALA A 40 32.26 1.72 -36.05
N TRP A 41 33.50 1.44 -35.65
CA TRP A 41 34.60 2.38 -35.77
C TRP A 41 34.92 2.74 -37.20
N GLN A 42 35.11 1.72 -38.05
CA GLN A 42 35.46 1.89 -39.47
C GLN A 42 34.35 2.62 -40.26
N VAL A 43 33.12 2.29 -39.95
CA VAL A 43 31.96 2.96 -40.59
C VAL A 43 31.89 4.44 -40.19
N LEU A 44 32.11 4.80 -38.96
CA LEU A 44 32.11 6.19 -38.49
C LEU A 44 33.33 6.96 -39.03
N GLU A 45 34.51 6.34 -39.10
CA GLU A 45 35.71 6.91 -39.66
C GLU A 45 35.53 7.23 -41.15
N ALA A 46 34.95 6.28 -41.92
CA ALA A 46 34.67 6.47 -43.34
C ALA A 46 33.63 7.60 -43.62
N LYS A 47 32.68 7.83 -42.69
CA LYS A 47 31.74 8.95 -42.79
C LYS A 47 32.37 10.33 -42.56
N GLY A 48 33.47 10.41 -41.83
CA GLY A 48 34.35 11.57 -41.72
C GLY A 48 33.95 12.71 -40.78
N ASN A 49 32.69 12.78 -40.33
CA ASN A 49 32.17 13.86 -39.48
C ASN A 49 31.87 13.41 -38.02
N TYR A 50 32.61 12.37 -37.55
CA TYR A 50 32.54 11.81 -36.19
C TYR A 50 33.93 11.71 -35.53
N LYS A 51 34.88 12.51 -35.99
CA LYS A 51 36.24 12.48 -35.47
C LYS A 51 36.36 12.77 -33.99
N MET A 52 35.56 13.71 -33.51
CA MET A 52 35.53 14.06 -32.08
C MET A 52 34.98 12.92 -31.25
N PHE A 53 33.89 12.26 -31.69
CA PHE A 53 33.35 11.10 -31.02
C PHE A 53 34.34 9.95 -30.99
N LEU A 54 34.98 9.61 -32.12
CA LEU A 54 36.01 8.57 -32.20
C LEU A 54 37.23 8.90 -31.31
N ALA A 55 37.69 10.16 -31.28
CA ALA A 55 38.74 10.57 -30.37
C ALA A 55 38.36 10.43 -28.88
N ALA A 56 37.10 10.66 -28.55
CA ALA A 56 36.60 10.43 -27.20
C ALA A 56 36.49 8.92 -26.88
N VAL A 57 36.01 8.09 -27.83
CA VAL A 57 36.01 6.63 -27.71
C VAL A 57 37.44 6.09 -27.53
N GLU A 58 38.41 6.59 -28.28
CA GLU A 58 39.81 6.15 -28.21
C GLU A 58 40.42 6.34 -26.81
N LYS A 59 40.01 7.41 -26.12
CA LYS A 59 40.50 7.75 -24.77
C LYS A 59 39.68 7.07 -23.66
N SER A 60 38.55 6.50 -24.02
CA SER A 60 37.67 5.77 -23.08
C SER A 60 38.09 4.29 -22.98
N SER A 61 37.52 3.61 -22.00
CA SER A 61 37.67 2.15 -21.85
C SER A 61 36.94 1.34 -22.91
N PHE A 62 36.25 1.98 -23.88
CA PHE A 62 35.33 1.31 -24.82
C PHE A 62 35.89 1.19 -26.25
N LYS A 63 37.14 1.58 -26.51
CA LYS A 63 37.72 1.50 -27.84
C LYS A 63 37.58 0.12 -28.47
N ASP A 64 38.04 -0.91 -27.78
CA ASP A 64 37.97 -2.30 -28.25
C ASP A 64 36.57 -2.78 -28.57
N LEU A 65 35.58 -2.34 -27.79
CA LEU A 65 34.18 -2.69 -27.97
C LEU A 65 33.63 -2.11 -29.28
N VAL A 66 33.91 -0.84 -29.56
CA VAL A 66 33.49 -0.16 -30.79
C VAL A 66 34.25 -0.69 -32.00
N GLN A 67 35.49 -1.18 -31.81
CA GLN A 67 36.30 -1.82 -32.86
C GLN A 67 35.97 -3.30 -33.11
N GLY A 68 34.89 -3.85 -32.50
CA GLY A 68 34.36 -5.15 -32.89
C GLY A 68 34.44 -6.26 -31.86
N LYS A 69 34.90 -6.01 -30.62
CA LYS A 69 34.96 -7.06 -29.57
C LYS A 69 33.62 -7.32 -28.86
N GLY A 70 32.51 -7.17 -29.53
CA GLY A 70 31.18 -7.49 -28.98
C GLY A 70 30.03 -6.82 -29.72
N GLN A 71 28.81 -7.35 -29.48
CA GLN A 71 27.57 -6.84 -30.07
C GLN A 71 27.14 -5.55 -29.35
N ILE A 72 26.88 -4.48 -30.13
CA ILE A 72 26.60 -3.15 -29.58
C ILE A 72 25.74 -2.31 -30.51
N THR A 73 24.99 -1.38 -29.93
CA THR A 73 24.36 -0.26 -30.66
C THR A 73 25.07 1.04 -30.28
N VAL A 74 25.58 1.73 -31.26
CA VAL A 74 26.34 2.98 -31.09
C VAL A 74 25.47 4.18 -31.43
N MET A 75 25.33 5.12 -30.50
CA MET A 75 24.65 6.41 -30.66
C MET A 75 25.68 7.50 -30.86
N ALA A 76 26.08 7.77 -32.11
CA ALA A 76 27.24 8.63 -32.44
C ALA A 76 26.81 10.09 -32.69
N PRO A 77 27.18 11.06 -31.85
CA PRO A 77 26.98 12.49 -32.13
C PRO A 77 27.96 12.98 -33.16
N THR A 78 27.54 13.93 -34.03
CA THR A 78 28.35 14.58 -35.03
C THR A 78 29.45 15.43 -34.37
N ASP A 79 30.50 15.78 -35.12
CA ASP A 79 31.57 16.69 -34.65
C ASP A 79 31.01 18.05 -34.25
N SER A 80 30.04 18.59 -34.95
CA SER A 80 29.36 19.84 -34.58
C SER A 80 28.59 19.71 -33.26
N ALA A 81 27.90 18.59 -33.06
CA ALA A 81 27.22 18.32 -31.80
C ALA A 81 28.17 18.22 -30.63
N PHE A 82 29.33 17.57 -30.86
CA PHE A 82 30.37 17.44 -29.84
C PHE A 82 31.02 18.78 -29.48
N GLN A 83 31.24 19.63 -30.47
CA GLN A 83 31.78 20.99 -30.25
C GLN A 83 30.79 21.85 -29.41
N VAL A 84 29.52 21.81 -29.71
CA VAL A 84 28.45 22.48 -28.93
C VAL A 84 28.47 21.99 -27.48
N TYR A 85 28.58 20.69 -27.26
CA TYR A 85 28.69 20.09 -25.94
C TYR A 85 29.88 20.59 -25.14
N LEU A 86 31.09 20.57 -25.75
CA LEU A 86 32.30 21.06 -25.11
C LEU A 86 32.17 22.53 -24.69
N THR A 87 31.67 23.38 -25.58
CA THR A 87 31.41 24.79 -25.30
C THR A 87 30.45 24.99 -24.16
N LYS A 88 29.30 24.26 -24.18
CA LYS A 88 28.29 24.31 -23.13
C LYS A 88 28.84 23.91 -21.75
N LYS A 89 29.74 22.91 -21.72
CA LYS A 89 30.36 22.41 -20.47
C LYS A 89 31.61 23.19 -20.05
N GLY A 90 32.08 24.11 -20.86
CA GLY A 90 33.30 24.89 -20.57
C GLY A 90 34.60 24.09 -20.78
N TYR A 91 34.56 22.99 -21.53
CA TYR A 91 35.75 22.23 -21.86
C TYR A 91 36.48 22.82 -23.09
N ALA A 92 37.77 23.08 -22.96
CA ALA A 92 38.59 23.57 -24.09
C ALA A 92 38.75 22.50 -25.19
N SER A 93 38.73 21.22 -24.85
CA SER A 93 38.85 20.09 -25.77
C SER A 93 38.40 18.79 -25.05
N ILE A 94 38.33 17.68 -25.79
CA ILE A 94 38.10 16.34 -25.22
C ILE A 94 39.14 15.98 -24.17
N ASN A 95 40.38 16.49 -24.30
CA ASN A 95 41.48 16.25 -23.37
C ASN A 95 41.21 16.87 -21.97
N ALA A 96 40.36 17.86 -21.89
CA ALA A 96 39.98 18.51 -20.63
C ALA A 96 38.96 17.70 -19.83
N ILE A 97 38.30 16.71 -20.46
CA ILE A 97 37.37 15.83 -19.77
C ILE A 97 38.15 14.77 -19.00
N SER A 98 37.84 14.58 -17.73
CA SER A 98 38.49 13.54 -16.92
C SER A 98 38.19 12.14 -17.46
N PRO A 99 39.13 11.16 -17.35
CA PRO A 99 38.89 9.81 -17.85
C PRO A 99 37.59 9.17 -17.33
N LYS A 100 37.27 9.41 -16.06
CA LYS A 100 36.05 8.90 -15.42
C LYS A 100 34.78 9.51 -16.03
N GLU A 101 34.77 10.82 -16.25
CA GLU A 101 33.64 11.51 -16.87
C GLU A 101 33.50 11.11 -18.35
N LEU A 102 34.65 10.92 -19.03
CA LEU A 102 34.66 10.49 -20.42
C LEU A 102 34.10 9.07 -20.55
N ASP A 103 34.49 8.13 -19.69
CA ASP A 103 33.95 6.78 -19.66
C ASP A 103 32.44 6.78 -19.37
N LYS A 104 32.00 7.62 -18.44
CA LYS A 104 30.56 7.81 -18.17
C LYS A 104 29.80 8.32 -19.41
N LEU A 105 30.36 9.35 -20.04
CA LEU A 105 29.78 9.98 -21.23
C LEU A 105 29.71 9.00 -22.40
N ILE A 106 30.86 8.43 -22.80
CA ILE A 106 30.93 7.51 -23.94
C ILE A 106 30.11 6.24 -23.67
N GLY A 107 30.24 5.67 -22.47
CA GLY A 107 29.41 4.52 -22.10
C GLY A 107 27.90 4.76 -22.26
N TYR A 108 27.44 6.00 -22.09
CA TYR A 108 26.02 6.34 -22.26
C TYR A 108 25.58 6.37 -23.74
N HIS A 109 26.53 6.53 -24.68
CA HIS A 109 26.30 6.41 -26.13
C HIS A 109 26.36 4.97 -26.64
N LEU A 110 26.65 4.00 -25.77
CA LEU A 110 26.84 2.60 -26.14
C LEU A 110 25.75 1.74 -25.46
N VAL A 111 24.77 1.30 -26.25
CA VAL A 111 23.67 0.46 -25.75
C VAL A 111 24.08 -1.01 -25.84
N TYR A 112 23.78 -1.79 -24.77
CA TYR A 112 23.97 -3.24 -24.77
C TYR A 112 23.15 -3.88 -25.88
N TYR A 113 23.71 -4.86 -26.56
CA TYR A 113 23.13 -5.60 -27.68
C TYR A 113 22.99 -4.78 -28.98
N SER A 114 22.66 -5.48 -30.02
CA SER A 114 22.49 -4.97 -31.37
C SER A 114 21.01 -4.74 -31.67
N PHE A 115 20.55 -3.49 -31.56
CA PHE A 115 19.17 -3.11 -31.81
C PHE A 115 19.03 -2.47 -33.19
N ASN A 116 18.22 -3.09 -34.06
CA ASN A 116 17.78 -2.46 -35.30
C ASN A 116 16.68 -1.40 -35.02
N LYS A 117 16.26 -0.68 -36.06
CA LYS A 117 15.27 0.39 -35.93
C LYS A 117 13.95 -0.12 -35.36
N GLU A 118 13.45 -1.23 -35.87
CA GLU A 118 12.18 -1.84 -35.49
C GLU A 118 12.17 -2.24 -34.02
N ALA A 119 13.32 -2.72 -33.51
CA ALA A 119 13.45 -3.06 -32.09
C ALA A 119 13.33 -1.83 -31.17
N PHE A 120 13.73 -0.65 -31.61
CA PHE A 120 13.53 0.58 -30.84
C PHE A 120 12.12 1.12 -30.97
N GLU A 121 11.45 0.94 -32.10
CA GLU A 121 10.11 1.45 -32.34
C GLU A 121 9.01 0.60 -31.70
N ASP A 122 9.16 -0.73 -31.77
CA ASP A 122 8.10 -1.69 -31.47
C ASP A 122 8.46 -2.70 -30.36
N TYR A 123 9.60 -2.54 -29.69
CA TYR A 123 10.06 -3.55 -28.77
C TYR A 123 9.11 -3.74 -27.60
N ARG A 124 8.49 -4.91 -27.59
CA ARG A 124 7.68 -5.43 -26.49
C ARG A 124 8.30 -6.72 -25.97
N PRO A 125 8.29 -6.97 -24.65
CA PRO A 125 8.73 -8.25 -24.12
C PRO A 125 7.86 -9.38 -24.67
N GLY A 126 8.48 -10.35 -25.33
CA GLY A 126 7.80 -11.51 -25.85
C GLY A 126 7.00 -12.28 -24.79
N GLY A 127 5.83 -12.76 -25.16
CA GLY A 127 5.07 -13.74 -24.38
C GLY A 127 4.08 -13.16 -23.36
N SER A 128 3.71 -11.88 -23.42
CA SER A 128 2.84 -11.30 -22.42
C SER A 128 1.73 -10.40 -22.97
N GLU A 129 1.16 -10.75 -24.08
CA GLU A 129 0.00 -10.03 -24.64
C GLU A 129 -1.28 -10.23 -23.81
N SER A 130 -1.33 -11.24 -22.99
CA SER A 130 -2.49 -11.49 -22.16
C SER A 130 -2.30 -10.87 -20.78
N VAL A 131 -3.14 -9.88 -20.47
CA VAL A 131 -3.61 -9.62 -19.11
C VAL A 131 -2.93 -8.53 -18.30
N ASN A 132 -1.80 -7.91 -18.69
CA ASN A 132 -1.26 -6.84 -17.88
C ASN A 132 -1.25 -5.49 -18.63
N PRO A 133 -2.21 -4.57 -18.35
CA PRO A 133 -2.24 -3.24 -18.96
C PRO A 133 -1.00 -2.38 -18.63
N TYR A 134 -0.17 -2.81 -17.68
CA TYR A 134 1.08 -2.13 -17.29
C TYR A 134 2.30 -2.57 -18.09
N LYS A 135 2.16 -3.46 -19.06
CA LYS A 135 3.24 -3.85 -19.96
C LYS A 135 3.26 -2.91 -21.17
N GLY A 136 3.74 -1.71 -20.93
CA GLY A 136 3.98 -0.73 -21.98
C GLY A 136 5.19 -1.09 -22.86
N TYR A 137 5.36 -0.34 -23.93
CA TYR A 137 6.58 -0.41 -24.74
C TYR A 137 7.80 -0.13 -23.88
N TYR A 138 8.93 -0.76 -24.19
CA TYR A 138 10.20 -0.36 -23.64
C TYR A 138 10.51 1.06 -24.10
N TYR A 139 10.83 1.93 -23.15
CA TYR A 139 11.24 3.28 -23.48
C TYR A 139 12.68 3.55 -23.02
N LYS A 140 13.32 2.64 -22.30
CA LYS A 140 14.69 2.82 -21.83
C LYS A 140 15.51 1.56 -22.01
N PHE A 141 16.72 1.76 -22.49
CA PHE A 141 17.64 0.70 -22.89
C PHE A 141 18.92 0.81 -22.05
N ARG A 142 19.45 -0.34 -21.63
CA ARG A 142 20.66 -0.42 -20.81
C ARG A 142 21.88 0.04 -21.61
N THR A 143 22.71 0.95 -21.03
CA THR A 143 23.93 1.42 -21.65
C THR A 143 25.18 0.86 -20.95
N LYS A 144 26.34 1.09 -21.56
CA LYS A 144 27.64 0.76 -20.97
C LYS A 144 28.11 1.79 -19.93
N SER A 145 27.37 2.90 -19.77
CA SER A 145 27.67 3.89 -18.74
C SER A 145 27.53 3.28 -17.37
N ARG A 146 28.59 3.32 -16.63
CA ARG A 146 28.63 2.88 -15.23
C ARG A 146 28.98 4.07 -14.36
N ASP A 147 28.54 4.14 -13.12
CA ASP A 147 28.81 4.80 -12.37
C ASP A 147 29.32 5.54 -11.40
N SER A 148 28.88 6.30 -10.80
CA SER A 148 29.35 7.14 -9.72
C SER A 148 29.06 6.48 -8.37
N ILE A 149 30.03 6.59 -7.47
CA ILE A 149 29.79 6.32 -6.06
C ILE A 149 29.40 7.65 -5.43
N SER A 150 28.19 7.75 -4.89
CA SER A 150 27.79 8.86 -4.02
C SER A 150 27.95 8.46 -2.56
N VAL A 151 28.01 9.45 -1.68
CA VAL A 151 28.02 9.23 -0.23
C VAL A 151 26.71 9.77 0.34
N GLU A 152 25.96 8.90 1.02
CA GLU A 152 24.68 9.24 1.61
C GLU A 152 24.65 8.87 3.10
N TYR A 153 23.83 9.60 3.87
CA TYR A 153 23.58 9.29 5.28
C TYR A 153 22.43 8.28 5.39
N ASP A 154 22.71 7.16 5.99
CA ASP A 154 21.73 6.15 6.31
C ASP A 154 21.01 6.50 7.62
N GLN A 155 19.87 7.14 7.53
CA GLN A 155 19.07 7.53 8.69
C GLN A 155 18.58 6.29 9.47
N THR A 156 18.41 5.15 8.81
CA THR A 156 17.98 3.90 9.44
C THR A 156 19.11 3.21 10.22
N ALA A 157 20.34 3.59 9.96
CA ALA A 157 21.56 3.08 10.62
C ALA A 157 22.28 4.17 11.43
N ASN A 158 21.56 5.00 12.16
CA ASN A 158 22.09 6.06 13.05
C ASN A 158 22.90 7.14 12.33
N GLY A 159 22.60 7.41 11.07
CA GLY A 159 23.34 8.39 10.26
C GLY A 159 24.69 7.87 9.76
N ALA A 160 24.90 6.56 9.69
CA ALA A 160 26.10 5.98 9.12
C ALA A 160 26.27 6.42 7.65
N LEU A 161 27.50 6.81 7.28
CA LEU A 161 27.81 7.12 5.91
C LEU A 161 27.87 5.85 5.06
N ARG A 162 27.17 5.83 3.94
CA ARG A 162 27.15 4.74 2.97
C ARG A 162 27.71 5.20 1.63
N LYS A 163 28.59 4.40 1.03
CA LYS A 163 29.04 4.61 -0.35
C LYS A 163 28.10 3.87 -1.29
N ILE A 164 27.27 4.63 -1.99
CA ILE A 164 26.22 4.10 -2.87
C ILE A 164 26.78 3.98 -4.28
N ILE A 165 26.71 2.79 -4.85
CA ILE A 165 27.05 2.58 -6.25
C ILE A 165 25.80 2.70 -7.13
N HIS A 166 25.89 3.54 -8.14
CA HIS A 166 24.90 3.67 -9.19
C HIS A 166 25.33 2.79 -10.36
N LYS A 167 24.72 1.63 -10.52
CA LYS A 167 25.06 0.69 -11.59
C LYS A 167 24.61 1.24 -12.95
N ASP A 168 24.17 0.47 -13.81
CA ASP A 168 23.88 0.77 -15.21
C ASP A 168 22.93 1.96 -15.42
N ARG A 169 23.29 2.86 -16.32
CA ARG A 169 22.40 3.94 -16.74
C ARG A 169 21.59 3.53 -17.96
N PHE A 170 20.31 3.83 -17.90
CA PHE A 170 19.38 3.56 -18.99
C PHE A 170 19.20 4.78 -19.86
N LEU A 171 19.14 4.56 -21.16
CA LEU A 171 18.92 5.56 -22.20
C LEU A 171 17.46 5.52 -22.64
N PRO A 172 16.67 6.60 -22.47
CA PRO A 172 15.33 6.66 -23.01
C PRO A 172 15.36 6.76 -24.55
N VAL A 173 14.57 5.91 -25.19
CA VAL A 173 14.23 5.97 -26.60
C VAL A 173 12.73 6.17 -26.70
N LEU A 174 12.32 7.31 -27.23
CA LEU A 174 10.93 7.72 -27.28
C LEU A 174 10.46 7.64 -28.76
N SER A 175 9.63 6.66 -29.07
CA SER A 175 9.14 6.41 -30.43
C SER A 175 7.72 6.97 -30.66
N PHE A 176 7.32 7.13 -31.92
CA PHE A 176 5.92 7.42 -32.22
C PHE A 176 4.97 6.35 -31.72
N ASN A 177 5.35 5.08 -31.85
CA ASN A 177 4.53 3.97 -31.37
C ASN A 177 4.38 4.00 -29.85
N PHE A 178 5.45 4.40 -29.13
CA PHE A 178 5.41 4.61 -27.70
C PHE A 178 4.35 5.68 -27.32
N PHE A 179 4.42 6.88 -27.90
CA PHE A 179 3.46 7.95 -27.61
C PHE A 179 2.03 7.61 -28.07
N ALA A 180 1.89 6.94 -29.23
CA ALA A 180 0.60 6.49 -29.73
C ALA A 180 -0.06 5.47 -28.78
N SER A 181 0.72 4.58 -28.15
CA SER A 181 0.21 3.62 -27.18
C SER A 181 -0.40 4.29 -25.94
N TYR A 182 0.05 5.49 -25.57
CA TYR A 182 -0.51 6.33 -24.51
C TYR A 182 -1.58 7.30 -25.01
N GLN A 183 -1.85 7.33 -26.33
CA GLN A 183 -2.78 8.28 -26.96
C GLN A 183 -2.45 9.74 -26.64
N ILE A 184 -1.17 10.10 -26.69
CA ILE A 184 -0.65 11.44 -26.39
C ILE A 184 0.19 11.97 -27.57
N ASP A 185 0.27 13.30 -27.68
CA ASP A 185 1.06 13.96 -28.73
C ASP A 185 2.57 13.84 -28.45
N ALA A 186 3.29 13.27 -29.41
CA ALA A 186 4.71 13.00 -29.24
C ALA A 186 5.53 14.28 -29.06
N LYS A 187 5.25 15.32 -29.88
CA LYS A 187 6.04 16.55 -29.91
C LYS A 187 5.90 17.33 -28.60
N SER A 188 4.69 17.64 -28.19
CA SER A 188 4.44 18.47 -27.01
C SER A 188 4.92 17.80 -25.71
N ASN A 189 4.81 16.46 -25.62
CA ASN A 189 5.25 15.72 -24.45
C ASN A 189 6.78 15.53 -24.42
N TYR A 190 7.42 15.31 -25.55
CA TYR A 190 8.88 15.24 -25.67
C TYR A 190 9.53 16.59 -25.34
N GLU A 191 9.09 17.67 -26.01
CA GLU A 191 9.66 19.02 -25.85
C GLU A 191 9.40 19.60 -24.44
N PHE A 192 8.44 19.08 -23.70
CA PHE A 192 8.25 19.44 -22.29
C PHE A 192 9.45 19.10 -21.41
N PHE A 193 10.02 17.90 -21.58
CA PHE A 193 11.21 17.49 -20.83
C PHE A 193 12.51 17.97 -21.48
N TYR A 194 12.50 18.14 -22.79
CA TYR A 194 13.67 18.55 -23.59
C TYR A 194 13.40 19.83 -24.38
N PRO A 195 13.20 20.99 -23.69
CA PRO A 195 12.78 22.24 -24.36
C PRO A 195 13.82 22.81 -25.35
N ASN A 196 15.08 22.39 -25.22
CA ASN A 196 16.16 22.76 -26.14
C ASN A 196 16.39 21.74 -27.28
N SER A 197 15.53 20.74 -27.39
CA SER A 197 15.58 19.69 -28.41
C SER A 197 14.25 19.65 -29.14
N LYS A 198 14.32 19.34 -30.45
CA LYS A 198 13.10 19.26 -31.28
C LYS A 198 12.71 17.80 -31.44
N TRP A 199 11.43 17.54 -31.38
CA TRP A 199 10.86 16.29 -31.86
C TRP A 199 10.87 16.32 -33.40
N THR A 200 11.79 15.58 -34.03
CA THR A 200 11.84 15.49 -35.47
C THR A 200 11.05 14.31 -36.00
N GLY A 201 11.08 13.20 -35.31
CA GLY A 201 10.41 11.96 -35.69
C GLY A 201 10.87 11.37 -37.02
N ALA A 202 11.91 11.93 -37.67
CA ALA A 202 12.37 11.50 -38.99
C ALA A 202 12.82 10.03 -39.02
N SER A 203 13.35 9.52 -37.94
CA SER A 203 13.71 8.11 -37.76
C SER A 203 12.62 7.25 -37.14
N GLY A 204 11.48 7.85 -36.77
CA GLY A 204 10.44 7.21 -35.97
C GLY A 204 10.60 7.37 -34.46
N PHE A 205 11.75 7.83 -33.96
CA PHE A 205 12.05 8.06 -32.54
C PHE A 205 13.10 9.13 -32.29
N ASN A 206 13.11 9.67 -31.10
CA ASN A 206 14.23 10.46 -30.54
C ASN A 206 14.88 9.68 -29.39
N VAL A 207 16.12 9.99 -29.11
CA VAL A 207 16.93 9.33 -28.07
C VAL A 207 17.30 10.36 -27.00
N SER A 208 16.76 10.24 -25.78
CA SER A 208 16.96 11.23 -24.72
C SER A 208 16.80 12.66 -25.26
N ASN A 209 17.82 13.52 -25.08
CA ASN A 209 17.85 14.91 -25.56
C ASN A 209 18.20 15.07 -27.04
N ALA A 210 18.36 14.00 -27.82
CA ALA A 210 18.84 14.07 -29.20
C ALA A 210 17.85 13.54 -30.23
N SER A 211 17.84 14.17 -31.40
CA SER A 211 17.20 13.64 -32.60
C SER A 211 18.18 12.74 -33.37
N VAL A 212 17.66 11.66 -33.90
CA VAL A 212 18.40 10.74 -34.77
C VAL A 212 18.45 11.31 -36.18
N ILE A 213 19.65 11.51 -36.74
CA ILE A 213 19.88 12.10 -38.09
C ILE A 213 19.95 11.02 -39.16
N ASP A 214 20.71 9.95 -38.85
CA ASP A 214 20.88 8.81 -39.75
C ASP A 214 20.77 7.52 -38.93
N TYR A 215 20.13 6.51 -39.48
CA TYR A 215 19.70 5.32 -38.77
C TYR A 215 19.83 4.05 -39.61
N ALA A 216 19.70 2.91 -38.95
CA ALA A 216 19.80 1.60 -39.57
C ALA A 216 21.13 1.33 -40.30
N ILE A 217 22.21 1.95 -39.85
CA ILE A 217 23.55 1.72 -40.35
C ILE A 217 24.07 0.42 -39.74
N VAL A 218 24.08 -0.63 -40.59
CA VAL A 218 24.53 -1.98 -40.17
C VAL A 218 26.05 -2.03 -40.14
N THR A 219 26.60 -2.66 -39.12
CA THR A 219 28.04 -2.88 -38.95
C THR A 219 28.32 -4.32 -38.53
N ASP A 220 29.57 -4.80 -38.64
CA ASP A 220 29.97 -6.17 -38.28
C ASP A 220 29.63 -6.51 -36.81
N ASN A 221 29.58 -5.51 -35.94
CA ASN A 221 29.34 -5.67 -34.52
C ASN A 221 28.03 -5.02 -34.02
N GLY A 222 27.11 -4.67 -34.93
CA GLY A 222 25.78 -4.18 -34.56
C GLY A 222 25.24 -3.05 -35.39
N TYR A 223 24.73 -1.99 -34.77
CA TYR A 223 24.11 -0.86 -35.46
C TYR A 223 24.69 0.46 -34.97
N VAL A 224 24.74 1.44 -35.90
CA VAL A 224 25.09 2.83 -35.65
C VAL A 224 23.88 3.72 -35.90
N TYR A 225 23.60 4.59 -34.96
CA TYR A 225 22.65 5.70 -35.09
C TYR A 225 23.40 7.01 -34.90
N THR A 226 23.16 7.99 -35.74
CA THR A 226 23.86 9.27 -35.62
C THR A 226 22.96 10.35 -35.06
N LEU A 227 23.51 11.18 -34.21
CA LEU A 227 22.78 12.12 -33.36
C LEU A 227 23.17 13.58 -33.64
N ASN A 228 22.20 14.48 -33.53
CA ASN A 228 22.43 15.93 -33.65
C ASN A 228 22.91 16.58 -32.33
N GLN A 229 22.92 15.85 -31.23
CA GLN A 229 23.42 16.31 -29.91
C GLN A 229 24.17 15.19 -29.21
N VAL A 230 25.06 15.55 -28.27
CA VAL A 230 25.68 14.63 -27.35
C VAL A 230 24.64 14.23 -26.28
N LEU A 231 24.54 12.93 -26.00
CA LEU A 231 23.69 12.42 -24.95
C LEU A 231 24.31 12.72 -23.59
N GLU A 232 23.56 13.43 -22.76
CA GLU A 232 23.97 13.68 -21.37
C GLU A 232 23.40 12.56 -20.48
N PRO A 233 24.26 11.84 -19.71
CA PRO A 233 23.82 10.78 -18.84
C PRO A 233 22.80 11.28 -17.81
N LEU A 234 21.60 10.68 -17.79
CA LEU A 234 20.53 11.05 -16.86
C LEU A 234 20.88 10.60 -15.44
N GLU A 235 20.48 11.40 -14.48
CA GLU A 235 20.53 11.06 -13.06
C GLU A 235 19.22 10.41 -12.59
N SER A 236 19.22 9.83 -11.37
CA SER A 236 18.00 9.31 -10.76
C SER A 236 17.09 10.45 -10.29
N VAL A 237 15.80 10.13 -10.08
CA VAL A 237 14.83 11.07 -9.49
C VAL A 237 15.35 11.65 -8.18
N TYR A 238 15.94 10.81 -7.33
CA TYR A 238 16.51 11.24 -6.04
C TYR A 238 17.69 12.22 -6.21
N THR A 239 18.57 11.94 -7.16
CA THR A 239 19.73 12.81 -7.43
C THR A 239 19.31 14.16 -7.98
N GLU A 240 18.31 14.20 -8.88
CA GLU A 240 17.78 15.47 -9.40
C GLU A 240 17.05 16.25 -8.29
N LEU A 241 16.25 15.59 -7.47
CA LEU A 241 15.58 16.20 -6.32
C LEU A 241 16.57 16.81 -5.32
N LYS A 242 17.74 16.14 -5.11
CA LYS A 242 18.79 16.63 -4.20
C LYS A 242 19.48 17.92 -4.69
N LYS A 243 19.47 18.17 -6.00
CA LYS A 243 20.14 19.34 -6.59
C LYS A 243 19.39 20.65 -6.36
N ASP A 244 18.08 20.59 -6.14
CA ASP A 244 17.24 21.77 -6.01
C ASP A 244 16.85 22.02 -4.54
N PRO A 245 17.41 23.09 -3.91
CA PRO A 245 17.16 23.41 -2.51
C PRO A 245 15.70 23.76 -2.21
N ASP A 246 14.91 24.19 -3.21
CA ASP A 246 13.51 24.52 -3.02
C ASP A 246 12.61 23.30 -2.69
N TYR A 247 13.14 22.10 -2.85
CA TYR A 247 12.47 20.84 -2.52
C TYR A 247 13.11 20.09 -1.36
N SER A 248 13.98 20.74 -0.60
CA SER A 248 14.76 20.11 0.48
C SER A 248 13.92 19.53 1.61
N ILE A 249 12.75 20.11 1.94
CA ILE A 249 11.87 19.59 2.98
C ILE A 249 11.28 18.24 2.55
N PHE A 250 10.76 18.15 1.33
CA PHE A 250 10.22 16.89 0.79
C PHE A 250 11.32 15.82 0.70
N LYS A 251 12.49 16.19 0.20
CA LYS A 251 13.67 15.31 0.13
C LYS A 251 14.10 14.81 1.52
N SER A 252 14.20 15.70 2.51
CA SER A 252 14.59 15.35 3.87
C SER A 252 13.55 14.43 4.54
N ALA A 253 12.26 14.66 4.31
CA ALA A 253 11.20 13.77 4.76
C ALA A 253 11.34 12.37 4.13
N TYR A 254 11.67 12.31 2.84
CA TYR A 254 11.89 11.06 2.11
C TYR A 254 13.10 10.29 2.64
N ASP A 255 14.19 10.98 3.00
CA ASP A 255 15.44 10.38 3.53
C ASP A 255 15.22 9.57 4.80
N ARG A 256 14.19 9.89 5.60
CA ARG A 256 13.89 9.14 6.83
C ARG A 256 13.52 7.67 6.57
N PHE A 257 13.17 7.33 5.34
CA PHE A 257 12.67 6.00 4.94
C PHE A 257 13.58 5.28 3.95
N GLN A 258 14.63 5.94 3.46
CA GLN A 258 15.56 5.31 2.54
C GLN A 258 16.38 4.24 3.27
N THR A 259 16.53 3.10 2.63
CA THR A 259 17.36 1.99 3.10
C THR A 259 18.43 1.68 2.08
N TYR A 260 19.54 1.11 2.56
CA TYR A 260 20.71 0.82 1.75
C TYR A 260 21.15 -0.61 2.03
N ASP A 261 21.16 -1.44 0.99
CA ASP A 261 21.59 -2.82 1.08
C ASP A 261 23.06 -2.96 0.64
N TYR A 262 23.82 -3.72 1.41
CA TYR A 262 25.19 -4.05 1.05
C TYR A 262 25.23 -4.89 -0.24
N ASP A 263 26.03 -4.46 -1.22
CA ASP A 263 26.23 -5.17 -2.48
C ASP A 263 27.62 -5.82 -2.53
N ALA A 264 27.68 -7.08 -2.18
CA ALA A 264 28.92 -7.85 -2.14
C ALA A 264 29.62 -7.89 -3.51
N LYS A 265 28.87 -8.04 -4.60
CA LYS A 265 29.43 -8.09 -5.96
C LYS A 265 30.08 -6.76 -6.35
N SER A 266 29.37 -5.67 -6.17
CA SER A 266 29.93 -4.34 -6.46
C SER A 266 31.09 -3.98 -5.54
N THR A 267 31.05 -4.40 -4.27
CA THR A 267 32.17 -4.23 -3.33
C THR A 267 33.41 -4.92 -3.85
N THR A 268 33.30 -6.16 -4.32
CA THR A 268 34.42 -6.92 -4.90
C THR A 268 34.93 -6.30 -6.19
N ASP A 269 34.00 -5.95 -7.10
CA ASP A 269 34.37 -5.50 -8.45
C ASP A 269 34.85 -4.04 -8.48
N TYR A 270 34.36 -3.18 -7.60
CA TYR A 270 34.56 -1.71 -7.69
C TYR A 270 34.92 -1.05 -6.37
N GLY A 271 34.87 -1.73 -5.24
CA GLY A 271 34.98 -1.13 -3.91
C GLY A 271 36.37 -0.62 -3.57
N LYS A 272 37.43 -1.21 -4.13
CA LYS A 272 38.84 -0.83 -3.85
C LYS A 272 39.15 -0.70 -2.33
N GLY A 273 38.57 -1.59 -1.52
CA GLY A 273 38.67 -1.58 -0.07
C GLY A 273 37.45 -0.96 0.66
N ASP A 274 36.55 -0.31 -0.05
CA ASP A 274 35.31 0.25 0.51
C ASP A 274 34.13 -0.73 0.35
N SER A 275 33.27 -0.77 1.36
CA SER A 275 31.98 -1.43 1.23
C SER A 275 31.02 -0.58 0.40
N LEU A 276 30.45 -1.18 -0.64
CA LEU A 276 29.49 -0.52 -1.51
C LEU A 276 28.06 -0.98 -1.22
N PHE A 277 27.16 -0.05 -1.30
CA PHE A 277 25.72 -0.24 -1.05
C PHE A 277 24.91 0.18 -2.27
N ILE A 278 23.72 -0.37 -2.38
CA ILE A 278 22.67 0.08 -3.31
C ILE A 278 21.52 0.66 -2.50
N GLN A 279 20.87 1.69 -3.02
CA GLN A 279 19.65 2.17 -2.44
C GLN A 279 18.55 1.12 -2.70
N SER A 280 17.91 0.66 -1.66
CA SER A 280 16.88 -0.37 -1.73
C SER A 280 15.49 0.22 -1.43
N ASN A 281 14.45 -0.50 -1.86
CA ASN A 281 13.11 -0.19 -1.43
C ASN A 281 13.02 -0.48 0.07
N GLY A 282 12.82 0.56 0.85
CA GLY A 282 12.28 0.39 2.19
C GLY A 282 10.93 -0.32 2.11
N ILE A 283 10.49 -0.90 3.21
CA ILE A 283 9.19 -1.59 3.27
C ILE A 283 8.05 -0.63 2.87
N ASP A 284 8.24 0.65 3.08
CA ASP A 284 7.17 1.64 3.09
C ASP A 284 7.21 2.63 1.93
N LEU A 285 8.39 2.89 1.33
CA LEU A 285 8.54 3.85 0.23
C LEU A 285 9.38 3.29 -0.92
N PRO A 286 9.02 3.61 -2.18
CA PRO A 286 9.84 3.26 -3.35
C PRO A 286 11.26 3.85 -3.28
N ALA A 287 12.27 3.10 -3.72
CA ALA A 287 13.65 3.57 -3.80
C ALA A 287 13.86 4.47 -5.03
N ILE A 288 13.43 5.71 -4.96
CA ILE A 288 13.50 6.67 -6.07
C ILE A 288 14.92 7.05 -6.50
N GLY A 289 15.93 6.64 -5.75
CA GLY A 289 17.35 6.76 -6.11
C GLY A 289 17.93 5.52 -6.77
N SER A 290 17.23 4.40 -6.74
CA SER A 290 17.68 3.17 -7.36
C SER A 290 17.28 3.11 -8.83
N GLU A 291 18.24 2.81 -9.69
CA GLU A 291 17.98 2.48 -11.09
C GLU A 291 17.42 1.07 -11.23
N TRP A 292 17.64 0.26 -10.21
CA TRP A 292 17.25 -1.12 -10.10
C TRP A 292 16.26 -1.30 -8.96
N THR A 293 15.16 -1.97 -9.22
CA THR A 293 14.27 -2.46 -8.17
C THR A 293 14.87 -3.74 -7.57
N ASN A 294 14.47 -4.12 -6.37
CA ASN A 294 14.94 -5.31 -5.65
C ASN A 294 14.88 -6.63 -6.45
N TYR A 295 14.30 -6.62 -7.64
CA TYR A 295 14.24 -7.78 -8.55
C TYR A 295 15.60 -8.26 -9.07
N LEU A 296 16.64 -7.47 -8.92
CA LEU A 296 17.98 -7.84 -9.41
C LEU A 296 18.91 -8.44 -8.37
N THR A 297 18.49 -8.49 -7.13
CA THR A 297 19.23 -9.19 -6.06
C THR A 297 19.02 -10.71 -6.11
N VAL A 298 18.03 -11.18 -6.87
CA VAL A 298 17.84 -12.62 -7.09
C VAL A 298 18.83 -13.11 -8.12
N SER A 299 19.62 -14.08 -7.76
CA SER A 299 20.66 -14.71 -8.56
C SER A 299 20.09 -15.23 -9.90
N GLY A 300 20.49 -14.58 -11.00
CA GLY A 300 20.09 -14.95 -12.35
C GLY A 300 19.04 -13.98 -12.91
N LEU A 301 19.49 -13.12 -13.83
CA LEU A 301 18.61 -12.26 -14.59
C LEU A 301 17.67 -13.11 -15.44
N ASP A 302 16.46 -13.29 -14.99
CA ASP A 302 15.37 -13.77 -15.84
C ASP A 302 15.00 -12.67 -16.84
N TYR A 303 14.78 -13.06 -18.09
CA TYR A 303 14.40 -12.18 -19.18
C TYR A 303 13.13 -11.36 -18.86
N THR A 304 12.22 -11.90 -18.07
CA THR A 304 11.01 -11.23 -17.59
C THR A 304 11.28 -10.06 -16.66
N GLN A 305 12.37 -10.08 -15.92
CA GLN A 305 12.74 -9.00 -14.98
C GLN A 305 13.34 -7.80 -15.70
N LEU A 306 14.14 -8.01 -16.75
CA LEU A 306 14.63 -6.92 -17.60
C LEU A 306 13.48 -6.18 -18.28
N SER A 307 12.41 -6.88 -18.67
CA SER A 307 11.23 -6.29 -19.27
C SER A 307 10.52 -5.32 -18.35
N ILE A 308 10.40 -5.69 -17.07
CA ILE A 308 9.78 -4.83 -16.05
C ILE A 308 10.61 -3.57 -15.84
N LEU A 309 11.94 -3.69 -15.80
CA LEU A 309 12.84 -2.54 -15.60
C LEU A 309 12.80 -1.56 -16.76
N ALA A 310 12.73 -2.08 -17.99
CA ALA A 310 12.73 -1.26 -19.19
C ALA A 310 11.43 -0.47 -19.39
N SER A 311 10.33 -0.88 -18.75
CA SER A 311 9.01 -0.24 -18.86
C SER A 311 8.57 0.53 -17.62
N ARG A 312 9.09 0.20 -16.43
CA ARG A 312 8.68 0.86 -15.17
C ARG A 312 9.40 2.17 -14.92
N ALA A 313 8.69 3.08 -14.27
CA ALA A 313 9.17 4.38 -13.85
C ALA A 313 8.69 4.73 -12.44
N PHE A 314 9.49 5.53 -11.72
CA PHE A 314 9.06 6.27 -10.56
C PHE A 314 8.67 7.68 -11.01
N ASN A 315 7.38 8.01 -10.93
CA ASN A 315 6.92 9.35 -11.24
C ASN A 315 6.70 10.09 -9.93
N VAL A 316 7.52 11.08 -9.65
CA VAL A 316 7.52 11.82 -8.39
C VAL A 316 6.97 13.22 -8.61
N PHE A 317 6.01 13.60 -7.78
CA PHE A 317 5.33 14.89 -7.76
C PHE A 317 5.77 15.64 -6.49
N ALA A 318 6.97 16.21 -6.50
CA ALA A 318 7.56 16.80 -5.31
C ALA A 318 6.96 18.18 -5.01
N PRO A 319 6.31 18.40 -3.86
CA PRO A 319 5.92 19.74 -3.42
C PRO A 319 7.15 20.53 -2.98
N ASN A 320 7.17 21.83 -3.31
CA ASN A 320 8.23 22.73 -2.89
C ASN A 320 8.16 23.02 -1.37
N ASN A 321 9.19 23.65 -0.83
CA ASN A 321 9.29 23.93 0.59
C ASN A 321 8.13 24.77 1.11
N ALA A 322 7.65 25.76 0.34
CA ALA A 322 6.52 26.60 0.72
C ALA A 322 5.23 25.76 0.85
N ALA A 323 4.95 24.88 -0.12
CA ALA A 323 3.81 23.99 -0.09
C ALA A 323 3.88 22.99 1.07
N MET A 324 5.07 22.44 1.33
CA MET A 324 5.28 21.54 2.48
C MET A 324 5.07 22.25 3.81
N GLN A 325 5.50 23.50 3.93
CA GLN A 325 5.29 24.31 5.14
C GLN A 325 3.82 24.68 5.32
N GLU A 326 3.11 25.04 4.25
CA GLU A 326 1.67 25.29 4.29
C GLU A 326 0.88 24.07 4.76
N PHE A 327 1.22 22.89 4.21
CA PHE A 327 0.62 21.62 4.64
C PHE A 327 0.91 21.33 6.12
N PHE A 328 2.16 21.51 6.56
CA PHE A 328 2.55 21.35 7.96
C PHE A 328 1.74 22.27 8.87
N ASN A 329 1.63 23.55 8.52
CA ASN A 329 0.90 24.53 9.31
C ASN A 329 -0.59 24.19 9.41
N LYS A 330 -1.18 23.68 8.34
CA LYS A 330 -2.61 23.31 8.30
C LYS A 330 -2.94 22.08 9.13
N TYR A 331 -2.11 21.03 9.06
CA TYR A 331 -2.47 19.72 9.60
C TYR A 331 -1.66 19.32 10.83
N TRP A 332 -0.43 19.79 11.01
CA TRP A 332 0.49 19.26 11.99
C TRP A 332 1.00 20.26 13.03
N ALA A 333 1.01 21.55 12.74
CA ALA A 333 1.64 22.56 13.61
C ALA A 333 1.02 22.67 15.00
N SER A 334 -0.23 22.22 15.21
CA SER A 334 -0.86 22.16 16.53
C SER A 334 -0.36 21.00 17.41
N HIS A 335 0.31 20.01 16.81
CA HIS A 335 0.71 18.77 17.50
C HIS A 335 2.20 18.43 17.35
N TYR A 336 2.93 19.11 16.48
CA TYR A 336 4.35 18.90 16.22
C TYR A 336 5.06 20.24 16.06
N SER A 337 6.30 20.35 16.55
CA SER A 337 7.09 21.59 16.41
C SER A 337 7.68 21.76 15.02
N ASN A 338 7.95 20.66 14.33
CA ASN A 338 8.50 20.65 12.97
C ASN A 338 8.23 19.29 12.26
N ILE A 339 8.42 19.27 10.95
CA ILE A 339 8.13 18.09 10.12
C ILE A 339 8.97 16.85 10.48
N ASN A 340 10.17 17.04 11.04
CA ASN A 340 11.03 15.91 11.41
C ASN A 340 10.52 15.15 12.64
N GLU A 341 9.64 15.76 13.42
CA GLU A 341 9.00 15.14 14.57
C GLU A 341 7.73 14.37 14.21
N VAL A 342 7.17 14.62 13.02
CA VAL A 342 5.98 13.93 12.56
C VAL A 342 6.20 12.42 12.57
N LYS A 343 5.22 11.70 13.13
CA LYS A 343 5.30 10.25 13.27
C LYS A 343 5.41 9.54 11.92
N PHE A 344 5.89 8.31 11.95
CA PHE A 344 6.23 7.51 10.77
C PHE A 344 5.03 7.35 9.81
N ILE A 345 3.88 6.84 10.29
CA ILE A 345 2.74 6.51 9.44
C ILE A 345 2.16 7.73 8.70
N PRO A 346 1.83 8.86 9.36
CA PRO A 346 1.34 10.04 8.68
C PRO A 346 2.27 10.55 7.59
N LEU A 347 3.58 10.55 7.85
CA LEU A 347 4.57 11.03 6.91
C LEU A 347 4.73 10.09 5.70
N VAL A 348 4.76 8.77 5.92
CA VAL A 348 4.79 7.78 4.83
C VAL A 348 3.58 7.93 3.91
N TYR A 349 2.39 8.09 4.47
CA TYR A 349 1.18 8.25 3.66
C TYR A 349 1.20 9.54 2.83
N LEU A 350 1.72 10.64 3.40
CA LEU A 350 1.94 11.85 2.62
C LEU A 350 2.89 11.60 1.46
N LEU A 351 4.05 11.00 1.72
CA LEU A 351 5.09 10.77 0.71
C LEU A 351 4.64 9.79 -0.37
N LEU A 352 3.98 8.69 0.00
CA LEU A 352 3.42 7.71 -0.96
C LEU A 352 2.39 8.34 -1.91
N ASN A 353 1.65 9.34 -1.43
CA ASN A 353 0.68 10.05 -2.27
C ASN A 353 1.33 10.87 -3.39
N HIS A 354 2.63 11.14 -3.27
CA HIS A 354 3.44 11.90 -4.23
C HIS A 354 4.30 11.03 -5.13
N VAL A 355 4.19 9.70 -5.03
CA VAL A 355 4.94 8.77 -5.87
C VAL A 355 4.00 7.82 -6.57
N ASN A 356 4.03 7.84 -7.88
CA ASN A 356 3.36 6.84 -8.72
C ASN A 356 4.41 5.88 -9.27
N THR A 357 4.20 4.58 -9.07
CA THR A 357 5.09 3.52 -9.57
C THR A 357 4.36 2.74 -10.67
N GLY A 358 4.89 2.81 -11.87
CA GLY A 358 4.23 2.14 -13.01
C GLY A 358 4.87 2.54 -14.33
N SER A 359 4.04 2.83 -15.32
CA SER A 359 4.49 3.40 -16.57
C SER A 359 4.95 4.84 -16.38
N ILE A 360 5.84 5.29 -17.26
CA ILE A 360 6.26 6.69 -17.28
C ILE A 360 5.05 7.61 -17.59
N LEU A 361 4.94 8.71 -16.84
CA LEU A 361 3.86 9.67 -16.96
C LEU A 361 4.35 10.95 -17.66
N PHE A 362 3.60 11.36 -18.67
CA PHE A 362 3.80 12.60 -19.41
C PHE A 362 2.77 13.67 -19.00
N PRO A 363 3.07 14.97 -19.22
CA PRO A 363 2.15 16.04 -18.84
C PRO A 363 0.73 15.86 -19.38
N GLU A 364 0.57 15.50 -20.64
CA GLU A 364 -0.75 15.30 -21.24
C GLU A 364 -1.54 14.17 -20.57
N THR A 365 -0.87 13.08 -20.15
CA THR A 365 -1.52 12.01 -19.38
C THR A 365 -2.03 12.52 -18.03
N ILE A 366 -1.26 13.40 -17.38
CA ILE A 366 -1.61 14.01 -16.10
C ILE A 366 -2.76 15.01 -16.28
N GLU A 367 -2.71 15.84 -17.33
CA GLU A 367 -3.73 16.84 -17.66
C GLU A 367 -5.10 16.22 -17.96
N LYS A 368 -5.15 14.98 -18.48
CA LYS A 368 -6.39 14.24 -18.70
C LYS A 368 -7.16 13.92 -17.41
N GLY A 369 -6.53 13.98 -16.25
CA GLY A 369 -7.18 13.82 -14.94
C GLY A 369 -7.69 12.42 -14.63
N LEU A 370 -7.19 11.41 -15.34
CA LEU A 370 -7.59 10.00 -15.14
C LEU A 370 -6.72 9.27 -14.11
N LEU A 371 -5.65 9.92 -13.66
CA LEU A 371 -4.68 9.33 -12.75
C LEU A 371 -5.11 9.55 -11.31
N VAL A 372 -4.92 8.52 -10.50
CA VAL A 372 -5.08 8.59 -9.06
C VAL A 372 -3.84 8.06 -8.34
N SER A 373 -3.57 8.60 -7.17
CA SER A 373 -2.53 8.08 -6.27
C SER A 373 -2.90 6.71 -5.70
N SER A 374 -2.01 6.13 -4.93
CA SER A 374 -2.26 4.87 -4.20
C SER A 374 -3.44 4.95 -3.23
N PHE A 375 -3.86 6.16 -2.85
CA PHE A 375 -4.99 6.41 -1.95
C PHE A 375 -6.22 7.02 -2.63
N GLY A 376 -6.26 6.99 -3.96
CA GLY A 376 -7.38 7.53 -4.73
C GLY A 376 -7.40 9.05 -4.88
N THR A 377 -6.34 9.76 -4.45
CA THR A 377 -6.23 11.21 -4.70
C THR A 377 -6.04 11.46 -6.19
N PRO A 378 -6.84 12.31 -6.83
CA PRO A 378 -6.60 12.69 -8.22
C PRO A 378 -5.23 13.34 -8.42
N ILE A 379 -4.45 12.79 -9.35
CA ILE A 379 -3.18 13.38 -9.79
C ILE A 379 -3.48 14.13 -11.08
N GLN A 380 -3.80 15.40 -10.94
CA GLN A 380 -4.11 16.28 -12.05
C GLN A 380 -3.52 17.67 -11.82
N PHE A 381 -2.75 18.15 -12.78
CA PHE A 381 -2.23 19.52 -12.83
C PHE A 381 -1.90 19.89 -14.27
N ASN A 382 -1.90 21.19 -14.56
CA ASN A 382 -1.47 21.69 -15.85
C ASN A 382 0.06 21.67 -15.94
N ARG A 383 0.61 21.43 -17.12
CA ARG A 383 2.08 21.40 -17.33
C ARG A 383 2.80 22.69 -16.89
N SER A 384 2.11 23.83 -16.87
CA SER A 384 2.65 25.11 -16.40
C SER A 384 2.84 25.17 -14.87
N GLU A 385 2.16 24.33 -14.12
CA GLU A 385 2.30 24.21 -12.66
C GLU A 385 3.59 23.46 -12.26
N ALA A 386 4.11 22.60 -13.12
CA ALA A 386 5.36 21.91 -12.89
C ALA A 386 6.55 22.85 -13.05
N LYS A 387 7.04 23.43 -11.95
CA LYS A 387 8.14 24.40 -11.94
C LYS A 387 9.49 23.73 -12.13
N MET A 388 9.70 22.55 -11.56
CA MET A 388 10.82 21.66 -11.83
C MET A 388 10.32 20.48 -12.65
N LYS A 389 11.09 20.07 -13.66
CA LYS A 389 10.73 18.96 -14.54
C LYS A 389 11.97 18.25 -15.08
N HIS A 390 12.08 16.97 -14.78
CA HIS A 390 13.19 16.16 -15.25
C HIS A 390 12.72 14.81 -15.75
N MET A 391 13.23 14.42 -16.93
CA MET A 391 13.31 13.04 -17.31
C MET A 391 14.52 12.44 -16.59
N CYS A 392 14.33 11.37 -15.84
CA CYS A 392 15.36 10.73 -15.05
C CYS A 392 15.63 9.30 -15.56
N VAL A 393 16.75 8.73 -15.20
CA VAL A 393 17.12 7.35 -15.59
C VAL A 393 16.10 6.31 -15.12
N ASN A 394 15.43 6.57 -14.01
CA ASN A 394 14.46 5.68 -13.37
C ASN A 394 13.02 6.22 -13.35
N GLY A 395 12.73 7.32 -14.05
CA GLY A 395 11.38 7.87 -14.13
C GLY A 395 11.29 9.36 -14.45
N THR A 396 10.31 10.03 -13.86
CA THR A 396 10.08 11.47 -14.05
C THR A 396 9.97 12.19 -12.71
N LEU A 397 10.42 13.44 -12.69
CA LEU A 397 10.32 14.32 -11.53
C LEU A 397 9.56 15.59 -11.94
N TYR A 398 8.49 15.88 -11.21
CA TYR A 398 7.68 17.09 -11.32
C TYR A 398 7.72 17.85 -10.01
N GLY A 399 8.17 19.09 -10.04
CA GLY A 399 8.14 19.98 -8.87
C GLY A 399 6.86 20.81 -8.86
N LEU A 400 6.07 20.69 -7.81
CA LEU A 400 4.79 21.37 -7.63
C LEU A 400 4.85 22.46 -6.56
N ASN A 401 4.00 23.47 -6.68
CA ASN A 401 3.80 24.50 -5.66
C ASN A 401 2.67 24.17 -4.68
N ARG A 402 2.19 22.95 -4.65
CA ARG A 402 1.15 22.44 -3.76
C ARG A 402 1.40 21.00 -3.36
N VAL A 403 0.87 20.59 -2.24
CA VAL A 403 0.82 19.21 -1.80
C VAL A 403 -0.39 18.51 -2.44
N LEU A 404 -0.20 17.29 -2.92
CA LEU A 404 -1.31 16.39 -3.26
C LEU A 404 -1.81 15.79 -1.94
N VAL A 405 -2.85 16.39 -1.36
CA VAL A 405 -3.32 16.01 -0.03
C VAL A 405 -3.93 14.61 -0.04
N PRO A 406 -3.41 13.66 0.76
CA PRO A 406 -4.02 12.34 0.88
C PRO A 406 -5.42 12.43 1.52
N PRO A 407 -6.40 11.64 1.06
CA PRO A 407 -7.79 11.78 1.51
C PRO A 407 -7.98 11.57 3.01
N MET A 408 -7.08 10.81 3.66
CA MET A 408 -7.17 10.57 5.11
C MET A 408 -6.99 11.83 5.97
N PHE A 409 -6.46 12.93 5.41
CA PHE A 409 -6.34 14.21 6.13
C PHE A 409 -7.62 15.05 6.11
N ASP A 410 -8.55 14.75 5.20
CA ASP A 410 -9.81 15.49 5.01
C ASP A 410 -11.06 14.65 5.33
N LYS A 411 -10.90 13.46 5.92
CA LYS A 411 -11.96 12.55 6.34
C LYS A 411 -11.95 12.36 7.87
N VAL A 412 -12.88 11.57 8.39
CA VAL A 412 -12.92 11.23 9.82
C VAL A 412 -11.63 10.63 10.36
N THR A 413 -10.72 10.20 9.50
CA THR A 413 -9.39 9.72 9.83
C THR A 413 -8.40 10.83 10.19
N SER A 414 -8.70 12.08 9.84
CA SER A 414 -7.80 13.23 10.03
C SER A 414 -7.21 13.34 11.45
N PRO A 415 -7.98 13.20 12.53
CA PRO A 415 -7.42 13.33 13.87
C PRO A 415 -6.23 12.41 14.14
N MET A 416 -6.31 11.13 13.76
CA MET A 416 -5.22 10.19 14.01
C MET A 416 -4.00 10.38 13.10
N PHE A 417 -4.16 11.06 11.96
CA PHE A 417 -3.06 11.43 11.06
C PHE A 417 -2.42 12.78 11.44
N CYS A 418 -3.12 13.61 12.19
CA CYS A 418 -2.65 14.93 12.57
C CYS A 418 -2.09 15.00 14.00
N ASP A 419 -2.65 14.24 14.93
CA ASP A 419 -2.33 14.30 16.36
C ASP A 419 -1.48 13.10 16.80
N SER A 420 -0.30 13.40 17.36
CA SER A 420 0.67 12.42 17.85
C SER A 420 0.16 11.55 19.02
N THR A 421 -0.93 11.94 19.67
CA THR A 421 -1.52 11.21 20.80
C THR A 421 -2.35 10.00 20.39
N TYR A 422 -2.58 9.80 19.09
CA TYR A 422 -3.35 8.69 18.52
C TYR A 422 -2.52 7.68 17.74
N THR A 423 -1.22 7.55 18.02
CA THR A 423 -0.30 6.67 17.26
C THR A 423 -0.67 5.19 17.36
N MET A 424 -1.11 4.73 18.54
CA MET A 424 -1.47 3.33 18.76
C MET A 424 -2.72 2.93 17.99
N ILE A 425 -3.77 3.75 18.06
CA ILE A 425 -5.00 3.48 17.31
C ILE A 425 -4.78 3.61 15.80
N LEU A 426 -3.93 4.53 15.35
CA LEU A 426 -3.54 4.66 13.95
C LEU A 426 -2.83 3.40 13.45
N ASP A 427 -1.88 2.84 14.20
CA ASP A 427 -1.23 1.58 13.85
C ASP A 427 -2.25 0.43 13.69
N MET A 428 -3.19 0.33 14.64
CA MET A 428 -4.26 -0.67 14.58
C MET A 428 -5.15 -0.49 13.34
N MET A 429 -5.55 0.75 13.03
CA MET A 429 -6.40 1.06 11.87
C MET A 429 -5.71 0.75 10.53
N VAL A 430 -4.42 1.07 10.42
CA VAL A 430 -3.61 0.80 9.22
C VAL A 430 -3.44 -0.70 9.01
N ASN A 431 -2.96 -1.42 10.04
CA ASN A 431 -2.72 -2.86 9.94
C ASN A 431 -4.01 -3.69 9.76
N SER A 432 -5.16 -3.12 10.11
CA SER A 432 -6.49 -3.73 9.91
C SER A 432 -7.13 -3.37 8.57
N ASN A 433 -6.47 -2.54 7.77
CA ASN A 433 -6.99 -1.98 6.52
C ASN A 433 -8.25 -1.09 6.69
N PHE A 434 -8.54 -0.62 7.91
CA PHE A 434 -9.69 0.23 8.16
C PHE A 434 -9.53 1.65 7.62
N VAL A 435 -8.29 2.15 7.48
CA VAL A 435 -8.05 3.47 6.88
C VAL A 435 -8.68 3.56 5.49
N ASN A 436 -8.49 2.54 4.64
CA ASN A 436 -9.07 2.51 3.30
C ASN A 436 -10.61 2.50 3.30
N THR A 437 -11.22 1.89 4.31
CA THR A 437 -12.69 1.93 4.48
C THR A 437 -13.14 3.30 4.97
N LEU A 438 -12.42 3.88 5.93
CA LEU A 438 -12.76 5.16 6.57
C LEU A 438 -12.56 6.39 5.69
N ILE A 439 -11.89 6.28 4.54
CA ILE A 439 -11.82 7.38 3.56
C ILE A 439 -12.98 7.39 2.56
N SER A 440 -13.85 6.38 2.59
CA SER A 440 -15.02 6.29 1.71
C SER A 440 -16.09 7.32 2.09
N ASP A 441 -16.74 7.91 1.08
CA ASP A 441 -17.93 8.77 1.27
C ASP A 441 -19.26 8.01 1.23
N GLN A 442 -19.23 6.69 0.97
CA GLN A 442 -20.43 5.87 0.86
C GLN A 442 -21.12 5.61 2.19
N ILE A 443 -20.37 5.66 3.29
CA ILE A 443 -20.85 5.39 4.64
C ILE A 443 -20.51 6.58 5.54
N LYS A 444 -21.41 6.89 6.47
CA LYS A 444 -21.18 7.87 7.53
C LYS A 444 -20.68 7.16 8.78
N PHE A 445 -19.54 7.56 9.26
CA PHE A 445 -18.90 6.96 10.43
C PHE A 445 -18.99 7.86 11.65
N LYS A 446 -19.01 7.27 12.84
CA LYS A 446 -18.61 7.93 14.09
C LYS A 446 -17.39 7.20 14.63
N VAL A 447 -16.25 7.89 14.67
CA VAL A 447 -15.00 7.31 15.12
C VAL A 447 -14.63 7.87 16.49
N TYR A 448 -14.37 6.97 17.44
CA TYR A 448 -14.03 7.29 18.82
C TYR A 448 -12.56 7.02 19.05
N TYR A 449 -11.77 8.05 19.31
CA TYR A 449 -10.31 7.97 19.42
C TYR A 449 -9.86 7.88 20.88
N PRO A 450 -9.41 6.69 21.36
CA PRO A 450 -8.67 6.60 22.63
C PRO A 450 -7.26 7.12 22.42
N SER A 451 -6.75 7.93 23.36
CA SER A 451 -5.35 8.34 23.34
C SER A 451 -4.40 7.19 23.61
N ASP A 452 -3.14 7.31 23.19
CA ASP A 452 -2.08 6.34 23.47
C ASP A 452 -1.94 6.10 24.98
N GLN A 453 -2.07 7.15 25.80
CA GLN A 453 -2.06 7.05 27.26
C GLN A 453 -3.25 6.22 27.77
N MET A 454 -4.45 6.44 27.24
CA MET A 454 -5.63 5.67 27.62
C MET A 454 -5.45 4.18 27.28
N ILE A 455 -4.94 3.87 26.09
CA ILE A 455 -4.70 2.49 25.64
C ILE A 455 -3.66 1.81 26.55
N SER A 456 -2.53 2.46 26.79
CA SER A 456 -1.43 1.85 27.56
C SER A 456 -1.69 1.74 29.05
N THR A 457 -2.49 2.65 29.62
CA THR A 457 -2.71 2.73 31.07
C THR A 457 -3.98 2.00 31.51
N ASN A 458 -5.08 2.19 30.80
CA ASN A 458 -6.42 1.77 31.24
C ASN A 458 -7.01 0.63 30.42
N THR A 459 -6.45 0.35 29.23
CA THR A 459 -7.04 -0.64 28.32
C THR A 459 -6.45 -2.01 28.55
N THR A 460 -7.32 -2.99 28.64
CA THR A 460 -6.94 -4.39 28.60
C THR A 460 -7.68 -5.07 27.47
N LEU A 461 -6.96 -5.85 26.66
CA LEU A 461 -7.53 -6.75 25.67
C LEU A 461 -7.35 -8.17 26.22
N GLU A 462 -8.45 -8.90 26.41
CA GLU A 462 -8.41 -10.24 27.02
C GLU A 462 -7.71 -10.27 28.40
N GLY A 463 -7.82 -9.18 29.20
CA GLY A 463 -7.14 -9.04 30.48
C GLY A 463 -5.66 -8.67 30.39
N LYS A 464 -5.14 -8.36 29.21
CA LYS A 464 -3.73 -8.05 28.95
C LYS A 464 -3.54 -6.59 28.60
N LYS A 465 -2.39 -6.03 29.02
CA LYS A 465 -2.01 -4.65 28.70
C LYS A 465 -1.46 -4.56 27.28
N ILE A 466 -1.54 -3.37 26.71
CA ILE A 466 -1.01 -3.04 25.39
C ILE A 466 0.02 -1.93 25.54
N GLN A 467 1.16 -2.05 24.87
CA GLN A 467 2.16 -1.00 24.76
C GLN A 467 2.61 -0.79 23.32
N TYR A 468 3.26 0.33 23.09
CA TYR A 468 3.83 0.66 21.80
C TYR A 468 5.34 0.83 21.93
N THR A 469 6.10 -0.11 21.37
CA THR A 469 7.55 0.01 21.26
C THR A 469 7.88 0.73 19.94
N TYR A 470 7.91 2.03 20.00
CA TYR A 470 8.28 2.86 18.89
C TYR A 470 9.80 3.05 18.85
N SER A 471 10.48 2.46 17.87
CA SER A 471 11.74 3.04 17.42
C SER A 471 11.42 4.07 16.35
N ASN A 472 11.98 5.27 16.42
CA ASN A 472 11.89 6.30 15.37
C ASN A 472 12.40 5.82 13.99
N ARG A 473 12.78 4.55 13.92
CA ARG A 473 13.41 3.88 12.81
C ARG A 473 12.79 2.51 12.68
N ARG A 474 11.87 2.38 11.76
CA ARG A 474 11.36 1.07 11.39
C ARG A 474 12.52 0.28 10.77
N LYS A 475 13.24 -0.49 11.62
CA LYS A 475 14.05 -1.58 11.09
C LYS A 475 13.12 -2.63 10.53
N TYR A 476 13.54 -3.29 9.48
CA TYR A 476 12.96 -4.53 8.98
C TYR A 476 12.58 -5.42 10.17
N GLY A 477 11.28 -5.72 10.35
CA GLY A 477 10.79 -6.50 11.49
C GLY A 477 10.60 -5.75 12.80
N ALA A 478 10.78 -4.42 12.85
CA ALA A 478 10.48 -3.65 14.05
C ALA A 478 8.97 -3.54 14.26
N GLN A 479 8.58 -3.93 15.43
CA GLN A 479 7.22 -4.17 15.88
C GLN A 479 6.61 -2.87 16.39
N GLY A 480 5.36 -2.58 15.98
CA GLY A 480 4.66 -1.41 16.49
C GLY A 480 4.06 -1.72 17.87
N LEU A 481 2.94 -2.41 17.86
CA LEU A 481 2.16 -2.71 19.06
C LEU A 481 2.48 -4.10 19.61
N GLU A 482 2.65 -4.12 20.94
CA GLU A 482 2.85 -5.33 21.72
C GLU A 482 1.72 -5.49 22.73
N ILE A 483 1.39 -6.74 23.03
CA ILE A 483 0.43 -7.15 24.06
C ILE A 483 1.15 -7.99 25.11
N GLU A 484 0.73 -7.90 26.36
CA GLU A 484 1.26 -8.71 27.47
C GLU A 484 1.17 -10.20 27.14
N GLY A 485 2.30 -10.90 27.15
CA GLY A 485 2.42 -12.31 26.77
C GLY A 485 2.03 -13.26 27.90
N ASP A 486 1.74 -14.51 27.56
CA ASP A 486 1.49 -15.57 28.55
C ASP A 486 2.80 -16.15 29.09
N VAL A 487 3.87 -16.14 28.31
CA VAL A 487 5.20 -16.70 28.62
C VAL A 487 6.28 -15.65 28.55
N ALA A 488 6.29 -14.86 27.46
CA ALA A 488 7.18 -13.71 27.33
C ALA A 488 6.51 -12.47 27.98
N PRO A 489 7.28 -11.49 28.49
CA PRO A 489 6.68 -10.28 29.05
C PRO A 489 5.83 -9.53 28.02
N TRP A 490 6.20 -9.57 26.76
CA TRP A 490 5.48 -8.90 25.67
C TRP A 490 5.54 -9.72 24.39
N ASP A 491 4.40 -9.84 23.72
CA ASP A 491 4.25 -10.46 22.40
C ASP A 491 3.79 -9.42 21.37
N VAL A 492 4.11 -9.65 20.11
CA VAL A 492 3.61 -8.82 19.02
C VAL A 492 2.09 -8.94 18.91
N MET A 493 1.39 -7.82 18.94
CA MET A 493 -0.06 -7.80 18.79
C MET A 493 -0.48 -8.30 17.42
N LYS A 494 -1.27 -9.36 17.37
CA LYS A 494 -1.74 -9.99 16.12
C LYS A 494 -2.68 -9.06 15.35
N ILE A 495 -2.68 -9.16 14.02
CA ILE A 495 -3.58 -8.37 13.15
C ILE A 495 -5.05 -8.56 13.53
N SER A 496 -5.47 -9.78 13.90
CA SER A 496 -6.84 -10.06 14.35
C SER A 496 -7.21 -9.29 15.62
N GLN A 497 -6.30 -9.17 16.58
CA GLN A 497 -6.47 -8.40 17.81
C GLN A 497 -6.54 -6.89 17.50
N LYS A 498 -5.62 -6.39 16.65
CA LYS A 498 -5.65 -4.99 16.17
C LYS A 498 -6.98 -4.67 15.48
N LYS A 499 -7.44 -5.56 14.59
CA LYS A 499 -8.70 -5.42 13.87
C LYS A 499 -9.91 -5.41 14.81
N SER A 500 -9.95 -6.31 15.78
CA SER A 500 -11.01 -6.36 16.78
C SER A 500 -11.05 -5.08 17.60
N PHE A 501 -9.90 -4.65 18.13
CA PHE A 501 -9.81 -3.44 18.94
C PHE A 501 -10.23 -2.20 18.12
N ALA A 502 -9.63 -1.97 16.96
CA ALA A 502 -9.92 -0.81 16.12
C ALA A 502 -11.40 -0.78 15.68
N GLY A 503 -11.95 -1.93 15.29
CA GLY A 503 -13.33 -2.06 14.85
C GLY A 503 -14.35 -1.68 15.92
N ASN A 504 -14.02 -1.88 17.21
CA ASN A 504 -14.88 -1.49 18.33
C ASN A 504 -15.03 0.03 18.48
N HIS A 505 -14.12 0.81 17.95
CA HIS A 505 -14.09 2.27 18.04
C HIS A 505 -14.73 2.97 16.82
N ILE A 506 -15.28 2.20 15.88
CA ILE A 506 -15.89 2.72 14.66
C ILE A 506 -17.38 2.32 14.61
N ALA A 507 -18.25 3.28 14.86
CA ALA A 507 -19.69 3.10 14.67
C ALA A 507 -20.08 3.38 13.21
N THR A 508 -20.87 2.50 12.62
CA THR A 508 -21.26 2.51 11.21
C THR A 508 -22.74 2.76 10.98
N GLU A 509 -23.59 2.25 11.86
CA GLU A 509 -25.04 2.27 11.68
C GLU A 509 -25.73 2.59 13.00
N LEU A 510 -26.66 3.54 12.98
CA LEU A 510 -27.56 3.80 14.08
C LEU A 510 -28.68 2.74 14.06
N LEU A 511 -28.74 1.91 15.08
CA LEU A 511 -29.78 0.89 15.21
C LEU A 511 -31.03 1.45 15.85
N ALA A 512 -30.87 2.19 16.94
CA ALA A 512 -31.97 2.84 17.64
C ALA A 512 -31.48 4.08 18.40
N SER A 513 -32.38 5.05 18.59
CA SER A 513 -32.13 6.21 19.43
C SER A 513 -33.39 6.62 20.16
N ARG A 514 -33.23 7.10 21.39
CA ARG A 514 -34.33 7.61 22.21
C ARG A 514 -33.79 8.68 23.18
N ASN A 515 -34.41 9.87 23.12
CA ASN A 515 -33.92 11.03 23.87
C ASN A 515 -32.43 11.30 23.55
N ASP A 516 -31.57 11.31 24.58
CA ASP A 516 -30.13 11.48 24.49
C ASP A 516 -29.35 10.15 24.43
N GLU A 517 -30.05 9.03 24.27
CA GLU A 517 -29.48 7.68 24.22
C GLU A 517 -29.56 7.10 22.81
N ALA A 518 -28.52 6.37 22.40
CA ALA A 518 -28.45 5.71 21.10
C ALA A 518 -27.61 4.43 21.16
N ILE A 519 -27.92 3.47 20.29
CA ILE A 519 -27.11 2.28 20.08
C ILE A 519 -26.66 2.21 18.63
N TYR A 520 -25.40 1.93 18.43
CA TYR A 520 -24.77 1.84 17.11
C TYR A 520 -24.13 0.47 16.90
N ARG A 521 -24.22 -0.02 15.67
CA ARG A 521 -23.40 -1.14 15.20
C ARG A 521 -21.97 -0.66 14.98
N THR A 522 -20.98 -1.49 15.27
CA THR A 522 -19.57 -1.18 14.98
C THR A 522 -19.05 -1.91 13.73
N MET A 523 -17.84 -1.56 13.31
CA MET A 523 -17.11 -2.31 12.27
C MET A 523 -16.73 -3.72 12.70
N ASN A 524 -16.68 -4.00 14.00
CA ASN A 524 -16.48 -5.34 14.52
C ASN A 524 -17.83 -6.06 14.58
N ALA A 525 -17.93 -7.16 13.85
CA ALA A 525 -19.19 -7.90 13.77
C ALA A 525 -19.73 -8.28 15.16
N PHE A 526 -21.01 -8.05 15.35
CA PHE A 526 -21.75 -8.33 16.59
C PHE A 526 -21.28 -7.55 17.83
N ASN A 527 -20.52 -6.46 17.64
CA ASN A 527 -20.24 -5.52 18.71
C ASN A 527 -21.00 -4.20 18.51
N TYR A 528 -21.37 -3.59 19.62
CA TYR A 528 -22.25 -2.42 19.65
C TYR A 528 -21.70 -1.37 20.60
N LEU A 529 -22.04 -0.11 20.34
CA LEU A 529 -21.74 1.02 21.21
C LEU A 529 -23.04 1.68 21.65
N TYR A 530 -23.11 1.98 22.93
CA TYR A 530 -24.16 2.81 23.49
C TYR A 530 -23.61 4.22 23.71
N VAL A 531 -24.40 5.22 23.40
CA VAL A 531 -24.11 6.61 23.67
C VAL A 531 -25.23 7.16 24.54
N LYS A 532 -24.85 7.85 25.63
CA LYS A 532 -25.79 8.53 26.51
C LYS A 532 -25.21 9.89 26.87
N GLY A 533 -25.85 10.95 26.40
CA GLY A 533 -25.31 12.30 26.51
C GLY A 533 -23.92 12.40 25.88
N ASN A 534 -22.94 12.74 26.69
CA ASN A 534 -21.53 12.83 26.29
C ASN A 534 -20.69 11.60 26.67
N LYS A 535 -21.30 10.49 27.04
CA LYS A 535 -20.62 9.23 27.39
C LYS A 535 -20.84 8.18 26.31
N VAL A 536 -19.83 7.36 26.09
CA VAL A 536 -19.89 6.19 25.19
C VAL A 536 -19.52 4.93 25.96
N TYR A 537 -20.28 3.88 25.75
CA TYR A 537 -20.14 2.59 26.44
C TYR A 537 -19.89 1.50 25.44
N SER A 538 -18.89 0.67 25.69
CA SER A 538 -18.84 -0.66 25.08
C SER A 538 -19.87 -1.56 25.75
N THR A 539 -20.16 -2.70 25.14
CA THR A 539 -21.09 -3.68 25.72
C THR A 539 -20.63 -4.18 27.09
N SER A 540 -19.32 -4.33 27.30
CA SER A 540 -18.79 -4.72 28.61
C SER A 540 -19.05 -3.66 29.69
N ILE A 541 -18.82 -2.40 29.39
CA ILE A 541 -19.05 -1.28 30.34
C ILE A 541 -20.55 -1.15 30.63
N PHE A 542 -21.37 -1.17 29.58
CA PHE A 542 -22.84 -1.04 29.72
C PHE A 542 -23.41 -2.16 30.59
N ASN A 543 -22.92 -3.39 30.43
CA ASN A 543 -23.39 -4.55 31.22
C ASN A 543 -23.11 -4.40 32.73
N THR A 544 -22.08 -3.63 33.12
CA THR A 544 -21.77 -3.40 34.55
C THR A 544 -22.77 -2.47 35.22
N GLY A 545 -23.46 -1.62 34.49
CA GLY A 545 -24.30 -0.55 35.05
C GLY A 545 -23.51 0.55 35.75
N ASP A 546 -22.20 0.60 35.61
CA ASP A 546 -21.30 1.56 36.27
C ASP A 546 -20.87 2.67 35.30
N ASP A 547 -21.61 3.76 35.34
CA ASP A 547 -21.36 4.92 34.48
C ASP A 547 -19.98 5.58 34.70
N SER A 548 -19.31 5.30 35.80
CA SER A 548 -17.97 5.85 36.08
C SER A 548 -16.90 5.26 35.18
N LYS A 549 -17.13 4.05 34.69
CA LYS A 549 -16.22 3.35 33.75
C LYS A 549 -16.36 3.81 32.28
N ALA A 550 -17.44 4.50 31.96
CA ALA A 550 -17.69 4.95 30.59
C ALA A 550 -16.85 6.20 30.28
N PRO A 551 -16.06 6.19 29.20
CA PRO A 551 -15.33 7.37 28.77
C PRO A 551 -16.28 8.49 28.33
N THR A 552 -15.85 9.71 28.59
CA THR A 552 -16.48 10.90 28.03
C THR A 552 -16.01 11.04 26.58
N CYS A 553 -16.95 11.23 25.66
CA CYS A 553 -16.65 11.51 24.26
C CYS A 553 -16.88 12.99 23.96
N THR A 554 -15.83 13.62 23.42
CA THR A 554 -15.88 15.03 23.00
C THR A 554 -15.71 15.10 21.49
N LYS A 555 -16.64 15.77 20.80
CA LYS A 555 -16.56 15.93 19.35
C LYS A 555 -15.31 16.73 18.99
N ILE A 556 -14.45 16.16 18.15
CA ILE A 556 -13.27 16.85 17.62
C ILE A 556 -13.74 17.86 16.57
N GLN A 557 -13.21 19.08 16.65
CA GLN A 557 -13.55 20.13 15.69
C GLN A 557 -12.96 19.80 14.32
N GLY A 558 -13.80 19.86 13.30
CA GLY A 558 -13.45 19.57 11.92
C GLY A 558 -14.70 19.38 11.06
N SER A 559 -14.54 19.51 9.76
CA SER A 559 -15.63 19.34 8.79
C SER A 559 -15.27 18.19 7.85
N TRP A 560 -15.65 16.98 8.24
CA TRP A 560 -15.42 15.80 7.42
C TRP A 560 -16.70 15.36 6.69
N THR A 561 -16.57 15.07 5.40
CA THR A 561 -17.73 14.73 4.56
C THR A 561 -18.34 13.38 4.90
N ASN A 562 -17.59 12.48 5.55
CA ASN A 562 -17.96 11.10 5.78
C ASN A 562 -18.27 10.74 7.25
N GLY A 563 -18.51 11.73 8.12
CA GLY A 563 -18.97 11.47 9.48
C GLY A 563 -18.38 12.38 10.55
N ASP A 564 -18.37 11.90 11.77
CA ASP A 564 -17.89 12.62 12.95
C ASP A 564 -16.78 11.86 13.67
N ALA A 565 -15.87 12.61 14.28
CA ALA A 565 -14.79 12.09 15.12
C ALA A 565 -14.92 12.60 16.54
N TYR A 566 -14.60 11.74 17.51
CA TYR A 566 -14.69 12.03 18.94
C TYR A 566 -13.41 11.61 19.66
N SER A 567 -12.88 12.45 20.51
CA SER A 567 -11.83 12.06 21.47
C SER A 567 -12.47 11.41 22.69
N LEU A 568 -11.80 10.41 23.23
CA LEU A 568 -12.18 9.76 24.48
C LEU A 568 -11.33 10.28 25.63
N SER A 569 -11.95 10.49 26.79
CA SER A 569 -11.27 10.92 28.01
C SER A 569 -11.90 10.30 29.27
N GLY A 570 -11.12 10.28 30.36
CA GLY A 570 -11.53 9.75 31.65
C GLY A 570 -10.38 9.02 32.35
N SER A 571 -10.06 9.36 33.59
CA SER A 571 -8.91 8.82 34.29
C SER A 571 -9.01 7.32 34.65
N THR A 572 -10.23 6.79 34.74
CA THR A 572 -10.51 5.37 35.01
C THR A 572 -11.21 4.67 33.87
N ALA A 573 -11.47 5.40 32.76
CA ALA A 573 -12.19 4.88 31.64
C ALA A 573 -11.30 4.00 30.76
N SER A 574 -11.81 2.85 30.38
CA SER A 574 -11.15 1.95 29.42
C SER A 574 -11.53 2.32 28.00
N ALA A 575 -10.70 1.92 27.03
CA ALA A 575 -11.11 1.90 25.63
C ALA A 575 -12.32 0.97 25.43
N LEU A 576 -12.98 1.10 24.28
CA LEU A 576 -14.26 0.45 23.99
C LEU A 576 -14.07 -1.04 23.68
N VAL A 577 -13.84 -1.84 24.71
CA VAL A 577 -13.67 -3.30 24.61
C VAL A 577 -15.03 -3.98 24.71
N PRO A 578 -15.37 -4.92 23.80
CA PRO A 578 -16.66 -5.61 23.84
C PRO A 578 -16.77 -6.58 25.00
N GLU A 579 -18.01 -6.95 25.36
CA GLU A 579 -18.26 -8.07 26.24
C GLU A 579 -17.91 -9.38 25.51
N THR A 580 -17.00 -10.14 26.08
CA THR A 580 -16.55 -11.43 25.53
C THR A 580 -17.16 -12.62 26.24
N ASN A 581 -17.77 -12.39 27.41
CA ASN A 581 -18.40 -13.46 28.17
C ASN A 581 -19.74 -13.84 27.53
N GLN A 582 -20.00 -15.14 27.49
CA GLN A 582 -21.29 -15.67 27.12
C GLN A 582 -22.31 -15.51 28.26
N PHE A 583 -23.56 -15.19 27.94
CA PHE A 583 -24.64 -15.08 28.93
C PHE A 583 -24.72 -16.31 29.82
N LYS A 584 -24.65 -17.51 29.24
CA LYS A 584 -24.69 -18.78 29.98
C LYS A 584 -23.63 -18.90 31.07
N ASN A 585 -22.44 -18.34 30.84
CA ASN A 585 -21.35 -18.34 31.81
C ASN A 585 -21.56 -17.27 32.85
N VAL A 586 -22.01 -16.07 32.45
CA VAL A 586 -22.27 -14.96 33.38
C VAL A 586 -23.41 -15.30 34.33
N ILE A 587 -24.52 -15.82 33.82
CA ILE A 587 -25.71 -16.12 34.65
C ILE A 587 -25.43 -17.16 35.74
N THR A 588 -24.49 -18.07 35.55
CA THR A 588 -24.11 -19.10 36.53
C THR A 588 -22.96 -18.70 37.44
N SER A 589 -22.24 -17.62 37.11
CA SER A 589 -21.04 -17.16 37.83
C SER A 589 -21.36 -16.23 39.03
N LEU A 590 -20.30 -15.86 39.75
CA LEU A 590 -20.36 -14.80 40.75
C LEU A 590 -20.52 -13.40 40.16
N ALA A 591 -20.21 -13.23 38.86
CA ALA A 591 -20.38 -11.99 38.14
C ALA A 591 -21.82 -11.78 37.65
N CYS A 592 -22.75 -12.66 37.97
CA CYS A 592 -24.17 -12.50 37.66
C CYS A 592 -24.71 -11.17 38.22
N PRO A 593 -25.33 -10.33 37.42
CA PRO A 593 -25.95 -9.09 37.87
C PRO A 593 -26.95 -9.33 38.99
N THR A 594 -27.00 -8.45 39.97
CA THR A 594 -27.85 -8.61 41.18
C THR A 594 -29.34 -8.62 40.82
N ASP A 595 -29.75 -7.96 39.75
CA ASP A 595 -31.12 -7.96 39.23
C ASP A 595 -31.50 -9.28 38.55
N TYR A 596 -30.56 -10.20 38.28
CA TYR A 596 -30.81 -11.55 37.75
C TYR A 596 -30.75 -12.65 38.81
N THR A 597 -30.60 -12.32 40.08
CA THR A 597 -30.28 -13.30 41.15
C THR A 597 -31.33 -14.40 41.27
N TYR A 598 -32.63 -14.05 41.23
CA TYR A 598 -33.69 -15.06 41.33
C TYR A 598 -33.87 -15.84 40.02
N PHE A 599 -33.69 -15.23 38.87
CA PHE A 599 -33.69 -15.94 37.61
C PHE A 599 -32.53 -16.97 37.55
N LYS A 600 -31.33 -16.59 38.04
CA LYS A 600 -30.21 -17.51 38.27
C LYS A 600 -30.61 -18.69 39.14
N ALA A 601 -31.36 -18.46 40.21
CA ALA A 601 -31.80 -19.53 41.12
C ALA A 601 -32.75 -20.50 40.38
N VAL A 602 -33.67 -19.99 39.56
CA VAL A 602 -34.56 -20.83 38.70
C VAL A 602 -33.73 -21.65 37.69
N ILE A 603 -32.72 -21.03 37.03
CA ILE A 603 -31.82 -21.74 36.12
C ILE A 603 -31.06 -22.84 36.89
N THR A 604 -30.52 -22.54 38.05
CA THR A 604 -29.78 -23.51 38.86
C THR A 604 -30.67 -24.70 39.26
N SER A 605 -31.93 -24.44 39.67
CA SER A 605 -32.87 -25.51 40.05
C SER A 605 -33.33 -26.38 38.87
N SER A 606 -33.17 -25.88 37.65
CA SER A 606 -33.46 -26.65 36.44
C SER A 606 -32.34 -27.67 36.12
N GLY A 607 -31.21 -27.64 36.81
CA GLY A 607 -30.01 -28.41 36.48
C GLY A 607 -29.27 -27.92 35.26
N MET A 608 -29.68 -26.79 34.68
CA MET A 608 -28.98 -26.15 33.53
C MET A 608 -27.63 -25.61 33.99
N SER A 609 -26.58 -25.99 33.30
CA SER A 609 -25.23 -25.45 33.55
C SER A 609 -24.57 -25.08 32.22
N ALA A 610 -23.54 -24.25 32.26
CA ALA A 610 -22.81 -23.81 31.08
C ALA A 610 -22.21 -24.97 30.25
N SER A 611 -21.96 -26.10 30.91
CA SER A 611 -21.35 -27.30 30.30
C SER A 611 -22.35 -28.46 30.04
N SER A 612 -23.63 -28.28 30.39
CA SER A 612 -24.63 -29.37 30.35
C SER A 612 -25.64 -29.23 29.21
N PRO A 613 -26.20 -30.36 28.75
CA PRO A 613 -27.15 -30.43 27.63
C PRO A 613 -28.40 -29.52 27.68
N PRO A 614 -28.96 -29.09 28.83
CA PRO A 614 -30.12 -28.23 28.82
C PRO A 614 -30.00 -26.92 28.05
N TYR A 615 -28.76 -26.42 27.85
CA TYR A 615 -28.49 -25.25 27.01
C TYR A 615 -28.32 -25.56 25.51
N ASN A 616 -28.50 -26.81 25.07
CA ASN A 616 -28.35 -27.21 23.68
C ASN A 616 -29.25 -26.41 22.73
N PHE A 617 -30.42 -25.94 23.19
CA PHE A 617 -31.30 -25.11 22.39
C PHE A 617 -30.72 -23.71 22.11
N MET A 618 -29.68 -23.29 22.82
CA MET A 618 -28.95 -22.02 22.60
C MET A 618 -27.63 -22.21 21.86
N GLN A 619 -27.20 -23.45 21.60
CA GLN A 619 -25.91 -23.71 20.97
C GLN A 619 -25.94 -23.30 19.50
N GLY A 620 -24.95 -22.48 19.12
CA GLY A 620 -24.74 -22.06 17.74
C GLY A 620 -25.66 -20.95 17.26
N GLU A 621 -26.63 -20.53 18.05
CA GLU A 621 -27.61 -19.52 17.67
C GLU A 621 -27.58 -18.32 18.62
N ARG A 622 -27.81 -17.13 18.10
CA ARG A 622 -27.98 -15.93 18.91
C ARG A 622 -29.42 -15.88 19.41
N PHE A 623 -29.58 -15.43 20.65
CA PHE A 623 -30.87 -15.36 21.31
C PHE A 623 -31.09 -14.01 22.00
N ILE A 624 -32.33 -13.73 22.33
CA ILE A 624 -32.72 -12.68 23.28
C ILE A 624 -33.37 -13.36 24.47
N VAL A 625 -32.89 -13.06 25.68
CA VAL A 625 -33.55 -13.57 26.90
C VAL A 625 -34.33 -12.45 27.56
N LEU A 626 -35.60 -12.74 27.86
CA LEU A 626 -36.54 -11.89 28.59
C LEU A 626 -36.49 -12.31 30.05
N ILE A 627 -35.75 -11.59 30.88
CA ILE A 627 -35.52 -11.96 32.29
C ILE A 627 -36.58 -11.29 33.17
N PRO A 628 -37.47 -12.04 33.84
CA PRO A 628 -38.35 -11.45 34.85
C PRO A 628 -37.53 -10.89 36.02
N THR A 629 -37.92 -9.73 36.51
CA THR A 629 -37.31 -9.11 37.69
C THR A 629 -37.34 -10.03 38.91
N ASN A 630 -36.48 -9.81 39.85
CA ASN A 630 -36.49 -10.53 41.13
C ASN A 630 -37.86 -10.47 41.83
N ALA A 631 -38.56 -9.32 41.78
CA ALA A 631 -39.91 -9.16 42.31
C ALA A 631 -40.93 -10.03 41.55
N ALA A 632 -40.87 -10.07 40.21
CA ALA A 632 -41.74 -10.91 39.38
C ALA A 632 -41.54 -12.41 39.68
N ILE A 633 -40.29 -12.84 39.85
CA ILE A 633 -40.00 -14.25 40.22
C ILE A 633 -40.55 -14.60 41.61
N LEU A 634 -40.36 -13.74 42.61
CA LEU A 634 -40.92 -13.95 43.95
C LEU A 634 -42.43 -14.02 43.94
N ALA A 635 -43.09 -13.13 43.21
CA ALA A 635 -44.56 -13.17 43.01
C ALA A 635 -45.00 -14.48 42.33
N GLY A 636 -44.21 -14.92 41.33
CA GLY A 636 -44.45 -16.19 40.64
C GLY A 636 -44.36 -17.42 41.53
N TYR A 637 -43.38 -17.47 42.44
CA TYR A 637 -43.25 -18.52 43.45
C TYR A 637 -44.45 -18.47 44.44
N SER A 638 -44.81 -17.31 44.94
CA SER A 638 -45.94 -17.13 45.81
C SER A 638 -47.27 -17.57 45.16
N ALA A 639 -47.43 -17.31 43.87
CA ALA A 639 -48.58 -17.73 43.09
C ALA A 639 -48.51 -19.18 42.58
N LYS A 640 -47.48 -19.94 42.96
CA LYS A 640 -47.21 -21.34 42.48
C LYS A 640 -47.12 -21.46 40.96
N LYS A 641 -46.74 -20.40 40.27
CA LYS A 641 -46.56 -20.37 38.78
C LYS A 641 -45.18 -20.88 38.34
N ILE A 642 -44.20 -20.88 39.22
CA ILE A 642 -42.86 -21.36 38.94
C ILE A 642 -42.69 -22.75 39.51
N PRO A 643 -42.49 -23.80 38.68
CA PRO A 643 -42.21 -25.14 39.15
C PRO A 643 -40.87 -25.22 39.84
N THR A 644 -40.75 -25.95 40.94
CA THR A 644 -39.50 -26.19 41.65
C THR A 644 -38.96 -27.58 41.38
N THR A 645 -39.84 -28.53 41.03
CA THR A 645 -39.52 -29.94 40.71
C THR A 645 -40.58 -30.49 39.76
N PRO A 646 -40.28 -31.52 38.96
CA PRO A 646 -38.92 -31.99 38.61
C PRO A 646 -38.21 -31.03 37.64
N ALA A 647 -36.95 -31.24 37.46
CA ALA A 647 -36.09 -30.34 36.66
C ALA A 647 -36.55 -30.09 35.23
N ASP A 648 -37.14 -31.09 34.56
CA ASP A 648 -37.70 -30.96 33.21
C ASP A 648 -38.86 -29.97 33.13
N LYS A 649 -39.68 -29.86 34.15
CA LYS A 649 -40.74 -28.83 34.25
C LYS A 649 -40.14 -27.45 34.43
N VAL A 650 -39.08 -27.32 35.22
CA VAL A 650 -38.36 -26.04 35.34
C VAL A 650 -37.75 -25.60 34.03
N VAL A 651 -37.14 -26.56 33.31
CA VAL A 651 -36.61 -26.29 31.95
C VAL A 651 -37.75 -25.84 31.00
N SER A 652 -38.90 -26.55 31.03
CA SER A 652 -40.04 -26.18 30.19
C SER A 652 -40.62 -24.81 30.53
N PHE A 653 -40.56 -24.39 31.80
CA PHE A 653 -40.93 -23.03 32.24
C PHE A 653 -39.95 -21.99 31.75
N LEU A 654 -38.63 -22.30 31.69
CA LEU A 654 -37.58 -21.34 31.31
C LEU A 654 -37.47 -21.09 29.81
N LYS A 655 -37.65 -22.12 28.98
CA LYS A 655 -37.51 -22.04 27.51
C LYS A 655 -38.27 -20.90 26.84
N PRO A 656 -39.54 -20.59 27.22
CA PRO A 656 -40.27 -19.47 26.64
C PRO A 656 -39.60 -18.09 26.79
N TYR A 657 -38.76 -17.92 27.79
CA TYR A 657 -38.05 -16.65 28.02
C TYR A 657 -36.86 -16.45 27.07
N PHE A 658 -36.46 -17.49 26.35
CA PHE A 658 -35.38 -17.41 25.36
C PHE A 658 -36.00 -17.32 23.95
N ILE A 659 -35.74 -16.20 23.29
CA ILE A 659 -36.27 -15.88 21.95
C ILE A 659 -35.27 -16.31 20.90
N ASP A 660 -35.72 -17.09 19.95
CA ASP A 660 -34.95 -17.47 18.77
C ASP A 660 -34.93 -16.32 17.77
N VAL A 661 -33.74 -15.74 17.59
CA VAL A 661 -33.53 -14.60 16.69
C VAL A 661 -33.79 -14.95 15.24
N ASN A 662 -33.39 -16.16 14.80
CA ASN A 662 -33.59 -16.63 13.43
C ASN A 662 -35.05 -16.94 13.14
N ALA A 663 -35.70 -17.71 14.01
CA ALA A 663 -37.15 -18.03 13.86
C ALA A 663 -37.99 -16.77 13.93
N SER A 664 -37.61 -15.78 14.73
CA SER A 664 -38.28 -14.48 14.83
C SER A 664 -37.94 -13.55 13.67
N LYS A 665 -37.01 -13.91 12.79
CA LYS A 665 -36.53 -13.10 11.64
C LYS A 665 -36.09 -11.68 12.03
N LEU A 666 -35.39 -11.55 13.16
CA LEU A 666 -34.94 -10.29 13.69
C LEU A 666 -33.69 -9.84 12.93
N THR A 667 -33.84 -8.84 12.03
CA THR A 667 -32.73 -8.29 11.23
C THR A 667 -31.88 -7.27 12.01
N ASP A 668 -32.48 -6.61 13.00
CA ASP A 668 -31.89 -5.53 13.76
C ASP A 668 -31.36 -6.00 15.13
N TYR A 669 -31.06 -7.32 15.25
CA TYR A 669 -30.44 -7.85 16.46
C TYR A 669 -29.28 -6.95 16.94
N PRO A 670 -29.15 -6.64 18.22
CA PRO A 670 -29.83 -7.18 19.38
C PRO A 670 -31.10 -6.41 19.77
N PHE A 671 -31.54 -5.47 18.99
CA PHE A 671 -32.66 -4.60 19.25
C PHE A 671 -33.88 -4.97 18.36
N PRO A 672 -34.79 -5.82 18.85
CA PRO A 672 -35.85 -6.32 18.00
C PRO A 672 -36.93 -5.28 17.67
N GLY A 673 -36.93 -4.14 18.35
CA GLY A 673 -38.09 -3.26 18.36
C GLY A 673 -37.91 -1.86 17.82
N ALA A 674 -36.80 -1.53 17.16
CA ALA A 674 -36.61 -0.16 16.67
C ALA A 674 -37.65 0.31 15.66
N LYS A 675 -38.33 -0.60 14.98
CA LYS A 675 -39.20 -0.25 13.84
C LYS A 675 -40.58 -0.89 13.83
N VAL A 676 -40.88 -1.91 14.63
CA VAL A 676 -42.12 -2.71 14.38
C VAL A 676 -42.65 -3.41 15.61
N GLU A 677 -43.96 -3.49 15.73
CA GLU A 677 -44.63 -4.56 16.43
C GLU A 677 -44.25 -5.90 15.79
N GLY A 678 -43.39 -6.66 16.46
CA GLY A 678 -42.84 -7.92 15.96
C GLY A 678 -43.34 -9.12 16.74
N THR A 679 -43.46 -10.27 16.08
CA THR A 679 -43.69 -11.55 16.74
C THR A 679 -42.37 -12.14 17.15
N LEU A 680 -42.17 -12.34 18.44
CA LEU A 680 -41.01 -13.04 19.02
C LEU A 680 -41.37 -14.52 19.13
N VAL A 681 -40.62 -15.37 18.45
CA VAL A 681 -40.71 -16.83 18.53
C VAL A 681 -39.75 -17.33 19.60
N SER A 682 -40.26 -18.01 20.61
CA SER A 682 -39.39 -18.54 21.69
C SER A 682 -38.97 -19.98 21.43
N PHE A 683 -37.90 -20.42 22.16
CA PHE A 683 -37.51 -21.83 22.21
C PHE A 683 -38.49 -22.70 23.04
N GLY A 684 -39.45 -22.10 23.73
CA GLY A 684 -40.51 -22.81 24.46
C GLY A 684 -41.65 -23.21 23.55
N SER A 685 -42.44 -24.23 23.96
CA SER A 685 -43.60 -24.71 23.24
C SER A 685 -44.86 -24.55 24.06
N LYS A 686 -46.00 -24.36 23.38
CA LYS A 686 -47.36 -24.48 23.88
C LYS A 686 -47.73 -25.95 24.10
N SER A 687 -48.83 -26.21 24.77
CA SER A 687 -49.35 -27.58 24.99
C SER A 687 -49.63 -28.34 23.69
N ASN A 688 -49.93 -27.64 22.62
CA ASN A 688 -50.15 -28.21 21.27
C ASN A 688 -48.85 -28.46 20.50
N GLY A 689 -47.64 -28.28 21.08
CA GLY A 689 -46.34 -28.48 20.48
C GLY A 689 -45.84 -27.34 19.57
N LEU A 690 -46.66 -26.32 19.32
CA LEU A 690 -46.23 -25.15 18.56
C LEU A 690 -45.33 -24.24 19.42
N PRO A 691 -44.41 -23.50 18.81
CA PRO A 691 -43.58 -22.53 19.54
C PRO A 691 -44.45 -21.50 20.29
N ALA A 692 -44.06 -21.15 21.52
CA ALA A 692 -44.67 -20.03 22.22
C ALA A 692 -44.19 -18.72 21.55
N THR A 693 -45.14 -17.82 21.32
CA THR A 693 -44.88 -16.54 20.64
C THR A 693 -45.39 -15.37 21.48
N PHE A 694 -44.64 -14.25 21.39
CA PHE A 694 -44.96 -13.01 22.08
C PHE A 694 -44.95 -11.86 21.07
N ARG A 695 -45.60 -10.75 21.41
CA ARG A 695 -45.53 -9.52 20.60
C ARG A 695 -44.65 -8.50 21.34
N LEU A 696 -43.71 -7.89 20.65
CA LEU A 696 -42.96 -6.75 21.13
C LEU A 696 -43.55 -5.47 20.54
N VAL A 697 -43.89 -4.53 21.42
CA VAL A 697 -44.51 -3.26 21.04
C VAL A 697 -43.69 -2.11 21.57
N ASP A 698 -43.21 -1.25 20.69
CA ASP A 698 -42.55 0.01 21.03
C ASP A 698 -43.60 1.15 20.99
N ARG A 699 -43.93 1.71 22.13
CA ARG A 699 -44.86 2.82 22.27
C ARG A 699 -44.18 4.19 22.29
N GLY A 700 -42.91 4.24 21.95
CA GLY A 700 -42.10 5.47 21.98
C GLY A 700 -41.65 5.87 23.38
N THR A 701 -42.50 5.73 24.40
CA THR A 701 -42.16 6.01 25.82
C THR A 701 -41.76 4.74 26.58
N GLU A 702 -42.21 3.59 26.14
CA GLU A 702 -41.94 2.30 26.77
C GLU A 702 -41.92 1.16 25.75
N LEU A 703 -41.16 0.13 26.06
CA LEU A 703 -41.11 -1.12 25.32
C LEU A 703 -41.88 -2.17 26.11
N VAL A 704 -42.81 -2.89 25.46
CA VAL A 704 -43.72 -3.84 26.11
C VAL A 704 -43.69 -5.17 25.40
N VAL A 705 -43.63 -6.27 26.15
CA VAL A 705 -43.84 -7.61 25.62
C VAL A 705 -45.27 -8.04 25.98
N ILE A 706 -46.06 -8.34 24.95
CA ILE A 706 -47.43 -8.84 25.11
C ILE A 706 -47.41 -10.36 25.00
N ASP A 707 -47.87 -11.03 26.06
CA ASP A 707 -47.91 -12.49 26.13
C ASP A 707 -49.10 -13.12 25.40
N ALA A 708 -49.23 -14.45 25.46
CA ALA A 708 -50.28 -15.18 24.74
C ALA A 708 -51.71 -14.87 25.25
N LYS A 709 -51.85 -14.42 26.49
CA LYS A 709 -53.13 -13.99 27.10
C LYS A 709 -53.42 -12.50 26.93
N GLY A 710 -52.53 -11.77 26.28
CA GLY A 710 -52.69 -10.34 26.11
C GLY A 710 -52.19 -9.52 27.31
N ASN A 711 -51.50 -10.14 28.30
CA ASN A 711 -50.91 -9.39 29.40
C ASN A 711 -49.66 -8.67 28.92
N GLU A 712 -49.46 -7.46 29.42
CA GLU A 712 -48.35 -6.61 29.09
C GLU A 712 -47.24 -6.72 30.12
N ALA A 713 -46.07 -7.17 29.69
CA ALA A 713 -44.83 -7.14 30.47
C ALA A 713 -43.98 -5.93 30.05
N LYS A 714 -43.78 -5.00 30.96
CA LYS A 714 -42.97 -3.81 30.70
C LYS A 714 -41.52 -4.17 30.67
N VAL A 715 -40.81 -3.72 29.65
CA VAL A 715 -39.34 -3.84 29.55
C VAL A 715 -38.71 -2.67 30.29
N LEU A 716 -37.85 -2.95 31.26
CA LEU A 716 -37.32 -1.94 32.18
C LEU A 716 -36.22 -1.09 31.60
N SER A 717 -35.51 -1.60 30.60
CA SER A 717 -34.46 -0.86 29.90
C SER A 717 -34.72 -0.92 28.40
N TYR A 718 -34.72 0.23 27.72
CA TYR A 718 -34.96 0.29 26.28
C TYR A 718 -33.83 -0.42 25.51
N PHE A 719 -32.61 -0.38 26.00
CA PHE A 719 -31.47 -1.11 25.43
C PHE A 719 -31.15 -2.36 26.27
N PRO A 720 -30.83 -3.49 25.58
CA PRO A 720 -30.48 -4.73 26.25
C PRO A 720 -29.05 -4.71 26.77
N ARG A 721 -28.75 -5.56 27.76
CA ARG A 721 -27.39 -6.02 28.02
C ARG A 721 -27.00 -7.03 26.95
N ILE A 722 -25.82 -6.87 26.34
CA ILE A 722 -25.35 -7.69 25.21
C ILE A 722 -24.14 -8.52 25.65
N TYR A 723 -24.24 -9.83 25.41
CA TYR A 723 -23.22 -10.84 25.67
C TYR A 723 -22.72 -11.45 24.36
N ALA A 724 -21.67 -12.25 24.42
CA ALA A 724 -21.07 -12.85 23.22
C ALA A 724 -22.03 -13.77 22.45
N ASP A 725 -22.98 -14.42 23.15
CA ASP A 725 -23.92 -15.37 22.59
C ASP A 725 -25.38 -14.87 22.53
N GLY A 726 -25.71 -13.78 23.23
CA GLY A 726 -27.09 -13.31 23.29
C GLY A 726 -27.26 -11.92 23.90
N ALA A 727 -28.50 -11.46 23.94
CA ALA A 727 -28.90 -10.20 24.57
C ALA A 727 -29.94 -10.44 25.65
N ALA A 728 -29.95 -9.62 26.70
CA ALA A 728 -30.84 -9.77 27.85
C ALA A 728 -31.64 -8.51 28.13
N TYR A 729 -32.94 -8.65 28.25
CA TYR A 729 -33.89 -7.63 28.70
C TYR A 729 -34.49 -8.00 30.04
N LEU A 730 -34.71 -7.03 30.92
CA LEU A 730 -35.48 -7.20 32.13
C LEU A 730 -36.95 -6.86 31.86
N ILE A 731 -37.86 -7.74 32.31
CA ILE A 731 -39.32 -7.54 32.25
C ILE A 731 -39.95 -7.58 33.63
N ASP A 732 -41.02 -6.79 33.87
CA ASP A 732 -41.59 -6.57 35.19
C ASP A 732 -42.56 -7.69 35.66
N ARG A 733 -42.84 -8.69 34.80
CA ARG A 733 -43.72 -9.82 35.14
C ARG A 733 -43.37 -11.13 34.44
N LEU A 734 -43.95 -12.23 34.88
CA LEU A 734 -43.90 -13.51 34.18
C LEU A 734 -44.76 -13.48 32.91
N LEU A 735 -44.33 -14.24 31.89
CA LEU A 735 -45.03 -14.39 30.62
C LEU A 735 -45.92 -15.63 30.68
N GLU A 736 -47.15 -15.50 30.19
CA GLU A 736 -48.08 -16.62 29.98
C GLU A 736 -47.94 -17.12 28.54
N VAL A 737 -47.78 -18.43 28.37
CA VAL A 737 -47.52 -19.04 27.06
C VAL A 737 -48.74 -19.54 26.34
N GLU A 738 -49.89 -19.66 27.07
CA GLU A 738 -51.24 -20.11 26.61
C GLU A 738 -52.33 -19.28 27.22
#